data_906f197ed5f135a511f5218ec7060e69
#
_entry.id   906f197ed5f135a511f5218ec7060e69
#
_cell.length_a   1.000
_cell.length_b   1.000
_cell.length_c   1.000
_cell.angle_alpha   90.00
_cell.angle_beta   90.00
_cell.angle_gamma   90.00
#
_symmetry.space_group_name_H-M   'P 1'
#
loop_
_entity.id
_entity.type
_entity.pdbx_description
1 polymer ?
#
loop_
_entity_poly.entity_id
_entity_poly.type
_entity_poly.pdbx_seq_one_letter_code
_entity_poly.pdbx_strand_id
1 'polypeptide(L)'
;MVSFRNYLNRDDKPIIIFDGGTGTSFQNLNLSSHDFGGDELEGCNENLVLSSPNTVEQVHNSFLEAGCHVIETNTFGASSIVLDEYSISNKAYEINKKAAQIAKKCANLFSSINTPRFVAGSIGPTTKLPTLGHIDFDKLKESYEEQINGLIDGGIDLLLIETCQDVLQIKSALSASQEVIKNRNIELPIMISITMETTGTMLVGSDIASALTILEPYNIDILGLNCATGPVQMKEHIKYLAENSPFAISCIPNAGLPENIGGVAHYKLTPLELKMQLMNFIYDFNVQLIGGCCGTTPEHIKHLSSIIEEIVDKKINKRLPTVKTNFVPSAASIYNAVPYKQDNSILIVGERLNASGSKKVRELLNEDDWDGLVSIAKQQQKENAHILDVNVDYVGRDGVKDMKEITSRLVTNINLPLMIDSTEADKMESGLKTVGGKCIINSTNYEDGDDRFNQVLKLALDYGAGIVIGTIDEDGMARTSQKKYDIAKRALIKTRSSGLADYEIFFDPLALPISTGIEEDRLNAKATIEAISKIRKSFPDIHIILGISNISFGLSPLSRINLNSIFLDECIKAGLDSAIIAPNKILPLSKISAETKKLCLDLIYDRRKFENHICIYDPLVELTKAFQDLTISDFKKASTSNKNLTLEEKLKNHIVDGEKIGLEEQLNNALKKYKPLEIINTYLLDGMKVVGELFGSGQMQLPFVLQSAETMKFAVSVLEPHMETVDEKISNGKLLIATVKGDVHDIGKNLVDIILSNNGFDVINLGIK
;
A
#
# COMPACT_ATOMS: atom_id res chain seq x y z
N MET A 1 35.94 -18.83 -0.88
CA MET A 1 34.99 -18.74 0.26
C MET A 1 33.57 -18.80 -0.30
N VAL A 2 32.64 -19.32 0.45
CA VAL A 2 31.21 -19.34 0.06
C VAL A 2 30.68 -17.91 0.12
N SER A 3 29.92 -17.44 -0.89
CA SER A 3 29.26 -16.14 -0.83
C SER A 3 28.12 -16.17 0.19
N PHE A 4 27.77 -15.00 0.76
CA PHE A 4 26.66 -14.92 1.73
C PHE A 4 25.33 -15.41 1.11
N ARG A 5 25.01 -15.03 -0.13
CA ARG A 5 23.79 -15.49 -0.82
C ARG A 5 23.75 -17.01 -0.97
N ASN A 6 24.89 -17.65 -1.29
CA ASN A 6 24.95 -19.10 -1.38
C ASN A 6 24.82 -19.77 0.00
N TYR A 7 25.33 -19.13 1.04
CA TYR A 7 25.17 -19.65 2.41
C TYR A 7 23.73 -19.53 2.90
N LEU A 8 23.08 -18.38 2.67
CA LEU A 8 21.69 -18.12 3.00
C LEU A 8 20.74 -19.14 2.32
N ASN A 9 21.01 -19.44 1.05
CA ASN A 9 20.15 -20.28 0.20
C ASN A 9 20.53 -21.76 0.18
N ARG A 10 21.35 -22.21 1.12
CA ARG A 10 21.64 -23.65 1.28
C ARG A 10 20.36 -24.47 1.54
N ASP A 11 20.34 -25.72 1.05
CA ASP A 11 19.18 -26.61 1.21
C ASP A 11 18.83 -26.90 2.66
N ASP A 12 19.82 -26.89 3.56
CA ASP A 12 19.63 -27.10 4.99
C ASP A 12 19.15 -25.84 5.74
N LYS A 13 18.99 -24.69 5.04
CA LYS A 13 18.53 -23.42 5.59
C LYS A 13 19.17 -23.10 6.94
N PRO A 14 20.48 -22.81 6.98
CA PRO A 14 21.19 -22.59 8.24
C PRO A 14 20.62 -21.41 9.00
N ILE A 15 20.59 -21.48 10.33
CA ILE A 15 20.32 -20.31 11.16
C ILE A 15 21.56 -19.41 11.14
N ILE A 16 21.37 -18.15 10.81
CA ILE A 16 22.42 -17.15 10.69
C ILE A 16 22.33 -16.21 11.90
N ILE A 17 23.43 -16.05 12.61
CA ILE A 17 23.49 -15.20 13.80
C ILE A 17 24.25 -13.94 13.48
N PHE A 18 23.61 -12.81 13.66
CA PHE A 18 24.21 -11.47 13.62
C PHE A 18 24.85 -11.13 14.96
N ASP A 19 25.66 -10.11 15.00
CA ASP A 19 26.26 -9.58 16.21
C ASP A 19 25.24 -8.85 17.10
N GLY A 20 25.70 -8.03 18.02
CA GLY A 20 24.87 -7.32 19.00
C GLY A 20 25.04 -5.82 18.91
N GLY A 21 24.55 -5.11 19.92
CA GLY A 21 24.51 -3.67 19.99
C GLY A 21 25.89 -3.01 19.96
N THR A 22 26.41 -2.69 18.79
CA THR A 22 27.73 -2.04 18.61
C THR A 22 27.78 -0.67 19.31
N GLY A 23 26.76 0.19 19.15
CA GLY A 23 26.72 1.50 19.81
C GLY A 23 26.71 1.41 21.33
N THR A 24 25.91 0.50 21.90
CA THR A 24 25.89 0.26 23.36
C THR A 24 27.19 -0.37 23.85
N SER A 25 27.90 -1.13 23.01
CA SER A 25 29.21 -1.67 23.34
C SER A 25 30.26 -0.55 23.45
N PHE A 26 30.27 0.44 22.56
CA PHE A 26 31.15 1.61 22.68
C PHE A 26 30.83 2.45 23.93
N GLN A 27 29.57 2.67 24.25
CA GLN A 27 29.16 3.38 25.47
C GLN A 27 29.72 2.73 26.74
N ASN A 28 29.76 1.40 26.78
CA ASN A 28 30.28 0.63 27.92
C ASN A 28 31.82 0.70 28.06
N LEU A 29 32.55 1.15 27.03
CA LEU A 29 34.02 1.30 27.07
C LEU A 29 34.47 2.61 27.72
N ASN A 30 33.53 3.53 28.05
CA ASN A 30 33.80 4.85 28.66
C ASN A 30 34.88 5.65 27.87
N LEU A 31 34.67 5.74 26.55
CA LEU A 31 35.57 6.45 25.64
C LEU A 31 35.61 7.96 25.97
N SER A 32 36.75 8.58 25.83
CA SER A 32 36.97 10.02 25.97
C SER A 32 36.85 10.75 24.63
N SER A 33 36.70 12.07 24.66
CA SER A 33 36.73 12.90 23.42
C SER A 33 37.96 12.66 22.56
N HIS A 34 39.12 12.36 23.21
CA HIS A 34 40.38 12.04 22.49
C HIS A 34 40.22 10.78 21.64
N ASP A 35 39.47 9.77 22.11
CA ASP A 35 39.25 8.51 21.34
C ASP A 35 38.39 8.78 20.09
N PHE A 36 37.48 9.71 20.16
CA PHE A 36 36.65 10.15 19.01
C PHE A 36 37.41 11.08 18.04
N GLY A 37 38.60 11.56 18.42
CA GLY A 37 39.44 12.46 17.59
C GLY A 37 39.31 13.94 17.91
N GLY A 38 38.71 14.29 19.04
CA GLY A 38 38.56 15.65 19.57
C GLY A 38 37.19 15.95 20.13
N ASP A 39 37.08 17.06 20.88
CA ASP A 39 35.84 17.43 21.56
C ASP A 39 34.67 17.67 20.61
N GLU A 40 34.93 18.18 19.41
CA GLU A 40 33.88 18.40 18.37
C GLU A 40 33.36 17.10 17.76
N LEU A 41 34.04 15.99 17.95
CA LEU A 41 33.71 14.67 17.41
C LEU A 41 33.23 13.70 18.51
N GLU A 42 33.13 14.16 19.76
CA GLU A 42 32.66 13.35 20.87
C GLU A 42 31.26 12.80 20.59
N GLY A 43 31.10 11.47 20.67
CA GLY A 43 29.84 10.79 20.34
C GLY A 43 29.68 10.37 18.87
N CYS A 44 30.56 10.80 17.95
CA CYS A 44 30.60 10.33 16.58
C CYS A 44 31.25 8.93 16.52
N ASN A 45 30.47 7.89 16.76
CA ASN A 45 30.98 6.50 16.76
C ASN A 45 31.64 6.11 15.46
N GLU A 46 31.14 6.60 14.34
CA GLU A 46 31.63 6.31 13.00
C GLU A 46 33.09 6.80 12.79
N ASN A 47 33.48 7.92 13.42
CA ASN A 47 34.83 8.44 13.34
C ASN A 47 35.85 7.57 14.08
N LEU A 48 35.43 6.67 14.99
CA LEU A 48 36.33 5.74 15.69
C LEU A 48 37.13 4.86 14.72
N VAL A 49 36.60 4.59 13.51
CA VAL A 49 37.36 3.81 12.50
C VAL A 49 38.64 4.51 12.03
N LEU A 50 38.71 5.86 12.15
CA LEU A 50 39.85 6.67 11.82
C LEU A 50 40.71 7.01 13.06
N SER A 51 40.05 7.42 14.16
CA SER A 51 40.70 7.92 15.37
C SER A 51 41.13 6.80 16.32
N SER A 52 40.36 5.73 16.47
CA SER A 52 40.62 4.62 17.38
C SER A 52 40.28 3.24 16.78
N PRO A 53 40.88 2.84 15.64
CA PRO A 53 40.50 1.61 14.94
C PRO A 53 40.60 0.33 15.79
N ASN A 54 41.53 0.31 16.75
CA ASN A 54 41.71 -0.84 17.65
C ASN A 54 40.48 -1.05 18.55
N THR A 55 39.81 0.02 18.95
CA THR A 55 38.56 -0.05 19.73
C THR A 55 37.45 -0.71 18.90
N VAL A 56 37.37 -0.37 17.63
CA VAL A 56 36.39 -0.97 16.72
C VAL A 56 36.72 -2.46 16.48
N GLU A 57 38.00 -2.80 16.26
CA GLU A 57 38.45 -4.20 16.14
C GLU A 57 38.13 -5.00 17.42
N GLN A 58 38.33 -4.42 18.62
CA GLN A 58 38.00 -5.07 19.89
C GLN A 58 36.49 -5.43 19.97
N VAL A 59 35.59 -4.53 19.60
CA VAL A 59 34.14 -4.78 19.63
C VAL A 59 33.78 -5.88 18.64
N HIS A 60 34.24 -5.81 17.39
CA HIS A 60 33.98 -6.85 16.39
C HIS A 60 34.50 -8.23 16.83
N ASN A 61 35.75 -8.29 17.35
CA ASN A 61 36.32 -9.54 17.81
C ASN A 61 35.50 -10.16 18.97
N SER A 62 35.00 -9.34 19.90
CA SER A 62 34.20 -9.83 21.02
C SER A 62 32.89 -10.55 20.58
N PHE A 63 32.24 -10.06 19.54
CA PHE A 63 31.05 -10.71 18.97
C PHE A 63 31.42 -11.94 18.12
N LEU A 64 32.53 -11.90 17.38
CA LEU A 64 33.02 -13.06 16.63
C LEU A 64 33.44 -14.21 17.55
N GLU A 65 34.09 -13.92 18.69
CA GLU A 65 34.41 -14.88 19.75
C GLU A 65 33.16 -15.48 20.37
N ALA A 66 32.07 -14.69 20.49
CA ALA A 66 30.78 -15.17 20.95
C ALA A 66 30.06 -16.09 19.93
N GLY A 67 30.56 -16.16 18.69
CA GLY A 67 30.12 -17.12 17.67
C GLY A 67 29.16 -16.57 16.62
N CYS A 68 28.97 -15.25 16.47
CA CYS A 68 28.14 -14.70 15.40
C CYS A 68 28.68 -15.06 14.01
N HIS A 69 27.80 -15.20 13.01
CA HIS A 69 28.17 -15.45 11.62
C HIS A 69 28.39 -14.16 10.84
N VAL A 70 27.68 -13.10 11.20
CA VAL A 70 27.72 -11.79 10.54
C VAL A 70 28.03 -10.74 11.58
N ILE A 71 28.96 -9.85 11.23
CA ILE A 71 29.17 -8.60 11.97
C ILE A 71 28.80 -7.41 11.09
N GLU A 72 28.21 -6.40 11.71
CA GLU A 72 27.83 -5.14 11.07
C GLU A 72 29.01 -4.17 11.07
N THR A 73 29.18 -3.40 10.00
CA THR A 73 30.22 -2.34 9.97
C THR A 73 29.83 -1.19 10.91
N ASN A 74 30.83 -0.51 11.49
CA ASN A 74 30.59 0.69 12.30
C ASN A 74 30.30 1.91 11.40
N THR A 75 29.15 1.87 10.69
CA THR A 75 28.77 2.85 9.68
C THR A 75 27.28 3.25 9.72
N PHE A 76 26.61 2.96 10.83
CA PHE A 76 25.19 3.27 11.01
C PHE A 76 24.84 4.73 10.68
N GLY A 77 25.57 5.70 11.21
CA GLY A 77 25.45 7.12 10.93
C GLY A 77 26.48 7.67 9.93
N ALA A 78 27.10 6.83 9.09
CA ALA A 78 28.19 7.24 8.21
C ALA A 78 27.75 7.80 6.84
N SER A 79 26.49 8.22 6.69
CA SER A 79 26.07 9.00 5.52
C SER A 79 26.60 10.42 5.60
N SER A 80 26.86 11.07 4.46
CA SER A 80 27.33 12.45 4.43
C SER A 80 26.38 13.42 5.13
N ILE A 81 25.06 13.12 5.13
CA ILE A 81 24.02 13.93 5.81
C ILE A 81 24.17 13.88 7.34
N VAL A 82 24.42 12.70 7.92
CA VAL A 82 24.59 12.57 9.37
C VAL A 82 25.97 13.07 9.81
N LEU A 83 27.00 12.78 9.04
CA LEU A 83 28.38 13.25 9.32
C LEU A 83 28.51 14.79 9.20
N ASP A 84 27.61 15.45 8.50
CA ASP A 84 27.57 16.91 8.42
C ASP A 84 27.26 17.58 9.77
N GLU A 85 26.55 16.87 10.66
CA GLU A 85 26.31 17.33 12.04
C GLU A 85 27.60 17.47 12.85
N TYR A 86 28.63 16.73 12.47
CA TYR A 86 29.99 16.80 13.02
C TYR A 86 30.97 17.54 12.10
N SER A 87 30.48 18.19 11.05
CA SER A 87 31.31 18.93 10.07
C SER A 87 32.37 18.06 9.34
N ILE A 88 32.10 16.76 9.20
CA ILE A 88 32.96 15.78 8.52
C ILE A 88 32.28 15.04 7.38
N SER A 89 31.24 15.63 6.77
CA SER A 89 30.51 15.05 5.64
C SER A 89 31.41 14.59 4.49
N ASN A 90 32.52 15.31 4.23
CA ASN A 90 33.51 14.99 3.22
C ASN A 90 34.32 13.71 3.48
N LYS A 91 34.20 13.10 4.67
CA LYS A 91 34.84 11.84 5.03
C LYS A 91 33.96 10.62 4.88
N ALA A 92 32.73 10.78 4.43
CA ALA A 92 31.73 9.69 4.36
C ALA A 92 32.29 8.47 3.63
N TYR A 93 32.82 8.63 2.42
CA TYR A 93 33.40 7.52 1.67
C TYR A 93 34.59 6.85 2.41
N GLU A 94 35.50 7.66 2.98
CA GLU A 94 36.69 7.15 3.68
C GLU A 94 36.28 6.33 4.93
N ILE A 95 35.38 6.86 5.74
CA ILE A 95 34.88 6.19 6.96
C ILE A 95 34.24 4.86 6.61
N ASN A 96 33.32 4.83 5.65
CA ASN A 96 32.64 3.61 5.23
C ASN A 96 33.62 2.55 4.69
N LYS A 97 34.54 2.94 3.85
CA LYS A 97 35.57 2.04 3.34
C LYS A 97 36.46 1.47 4.44
N LYS A 98 36.92 2.33 5.35
CA LYS A 98 37.78 1.92 6.46
C LYS A 98 37.04 1.00 7.44
N ALA A 99 35.79 1.31 7.78
CA ALA A 99 34.97 0.48 8.64
C ALA A 99 34.79 -0.93 8.06
N ALA A 100 34.45 -1.02 6.78
CA ALA A 100 34.28 -2.30 6.10
C ALA A 100 35.60 -3.09 6.04
N GLN A 101 36.76 -2.43 5.82
CA GLN A 101 38.06 -3.07 5.85
C GLN A 101 38.41 -3.64 7.24
N ILE A 102 38.10 -2.90 8.31
CA ILE A 102 38.33 -3.35 9.69
C ILE A 102 37.46 -4.57 9.98
N ALA A 103 36.15 -4.49 9.71
CA ALA A 103 35.21 -5.60 9.90
C ALA A 103 35.63 -6.84 9.08
N LYS A 104 36.04 -6.65 7.81
CA LYS A 104 36.50 -7.75 6.94
C LYS A 104 37.78 -8.41 7.45
N LYS A 105 38.73 -7.62 7.95
CA LYS A 105 39.91 -8.13 8.61
C LYS A 105 39.55 -9.02 9.79
N CYS A 106 38.69 -8.55 10.70
CA CYS A 106 38.21 -9.32 11.86
C CYS A 106 37.46 -10.60 11.43
N ALA A 107 36.49 -10.49 10.53
CA ALA A 107 35.72 -11.65 10.04
C ALA A 107 36.63 -12.75 9.44
N ASN A 108 37.68 -12.35 8.67
CA ASN A 108 38.62 -13.30 8.08
C ASN A 108 39.44 -14.07 9.10
N LEU A 109 39.75 -13.47 10.27
CA LEU A 109 40.50 -14.14 11.33
C LEU A 109 39.70 -15.29 11.97
N PHE A 110 38.38 -15.17 12.03
CA PHE A 110 37.50 -16.16 12.63
C PHE A 110 36.78 -17.08 11.61
N SER A 111 36.99 -16.82 10.31
CA SER A 111 36.32 -17.57 9.24
C SER A 111 37.03 -18.88 8.95
N SER A 112 36.24 -19.95 8.74
CA SER A 112 36.71 -21.24 8.25
C SER A 112 35.77 -21.80 7.17
N ILE A 113 36.14 -22.91 6.53
CA ILE A 113 35.29 -23.56 5.53
C ILE A 113 33.96 -24.01 6.15
N ASN A 114 34.00 -24.47 7.40
CA ASN A 114 32.80 -25.00 8.08
C ASN A 114 32.00 -23.90 8.80
N THR A 115 32.65 -22.84 9.20
CA THR A 115 32.05 -21.71 9.93
C THR A 115 32.43 -20.39 9.26
N PRO A 116 31.88 -20.08 8.09
CA PRO A 116 32.18 -18.83 7.41
C PRO A 116 31.68 -17.62 8.20
N ARG A 117 32.41 -16.52 8.12
CA ARG A 117 32.04 -15.23 8.72
C ARG A 117 31.86 -14.19 7.62
N PHE A 118 30.89 -13.32 7.80
CA PHE A 118 30.48 -12.33 6.80
C PHE A 118 30.44 -10.94 7.40
N VAL A 119 30.43 -9.93 6.53
CA VAL A 119 30.37 -8.53 6.91
C VAL A 119 29.15 -7.89 6.24
N ALA A 120 28.23 -7.39 7.06
CA ALA A 120 27.11 -6.58 6.62
C ALA A 120 27.50 -5.10 6.63
N GLY A 121 27.38 -4.43 5.49
CA GLY A 121 27.55 -2.98 5.38
C GLY A 121 26.31 -2.28 5.93
N SER A 122 26.41 -1.77 7.15
CA SER A 122 25.31 -1.08 7.84
C SER A 122 25.04 0.29 7.22
N ILE A 123 23.77 0.54 6.86
CA ILE A 123 23.25 1.79 6.32
C ILE A 123 22.04 2.15 7.18
N GLY A 124 22.25 3.04 8.15
CA GLY A 124 21.21 3.49 9.05
C GLY A 124 20.34 4.62 8.47
N PRO A 125 19.31 5.04 9.21
CA PRO A 125 18.50 6.19 8.84
C PRO A 125 19.32 7.49 8.96
N THR A 126 18.85 8.53 8.26
CA THR A 126 19.35 9.88 8.49
C THR A 126 18.45 10.61 9.47
N THR A 127 18.89 11.78 9.95
CA THR A 127 18.07 12.68 10.77
C THR A 127 16.99 13.43 9.98
N LYS A 128 16.94 13.20 8.66
CA LYS A 128 15.98 13.84 7.73
C LYS A 128 14.99 12.81 7.23
N LEU A 129 13.70 13.11 7.38
CA LEU A 129 12.60 12.26 6.91
C LEU A 129 12.06 12.78 5.58
N PRO A 130 12.28 12.09 4.45
CA PRO A 130 11.84 12.57 3.13
C PRO A 130 10.32 12.63 3.01
N THR A 131 9.58 11.71 3.64
CA THR A 131 8.10 11.75 3.65
C THR A 131 7.55 13.05 4.25
N LEU A 132 8.28 13.67 5.19
CA LEU A 132 7.92 14.96 5.80
C LEU A 132 8.54 16.17 5.07
N GLY A 133 9.20 15.94 3.94
CA GLY A 133 9.80 17.00 3.14
C GLY A 133 11.10 17.59 3.73
N HIS A 134 11.73 16.93 4.71
CA HIS A 134 12.99 17.42 5.31
C HIS A 134 14.16 17.36 4.34
N ILE A 135 14.09 16.49 3.33
CA ILE A 135 15.11 16.30 2.29
C ILE A 135 14.48 15.75 1.02
N ASP A 136 15.03 16.14 -0.14
CA ASP A 136 14.64 15.57 -1.42
C ASP A 136 15.17 14.14 -1.60
N PHE A 137 14.39 13.32 -2.31
CA PHE A 137 14.73 11.93 -2.62
C PHE A 137 16.12 11.79 -3.28
N ASP A 138 16.40 12.61 -4.29
CA ASP A 138 17.66 12.52 -5.05
C ASP A 138 18.87 12.88 -4.20
N LYS A 139 18.78 13.95 -3.38
CA LYS A 139 19.87 14.32 -2.44
C LYS A 139 20.13 13.22 -1.40
N LEU A 140 19.08 12.59 -0.91
CA LEU A 140 19.20 11.47 0.02
C LEU A 140 19.85 10.27 -0.67
N LYS A 141 19.43 9.97 -1.89
CA LYS A 141 20.01 8.90 -2.72
C LYS A 141 21.49 9.12 -2.97
N GLU A 142 21.91 10.32 -3.38
CA GLU A 142 23.32 10.68 -3.59
C GLU A 142 24.17 10.41 -2.35
N SER A 143 23.69 10.78 -1.16
CA SER A 143 24.36 10.51 0.11
C SER A 143 24.54 9.02 0.38
N TYR A 144 23.51 8.21 0.10
CA TYR A 144 23.60 6.76 0.23
C TYR A 144 24.50 6.13 -0.84
N GLU A 145 24.55 6.64 -2.06
CA GLU A 145 25.47 6.15 -3.10
C GLU A 145 26.94 6.31 -2.67
N GLU A 146 27.30 7.44 -2.05
CA GLU A 146 28.63 7.65 -1.51
C GLU A 146 28.98 6.64 -0.42
N GLN A 147 28.07 6.43 0.54
CA GLN A 147 28.21 5.45 1.61
C GLN A 147 28.38 4.03 1.07
N ILE A 148 27.51 3.60 0.16
CA ILE A 148 27.49 2.27 -0.44
C ILE A 148 28.78 2.01 -1.23
N ASN A 149 29.26 3.01 -1.99
CA ASN A 149 30.52 2.90 -2.72
C ASN A 149 31.71 2.66 -1.77
N GLY A 150 31.77 3.37 -0.65
CA GLY A 150 32.79 3.14 0.38
C GLY A 150 32.73 1.73 0.96
N LEU A 151 31.53 1.28 1.35
CA LEU A 151 31.30 -0.06 1.91
C LEU A 151 31.73 -1.18 0.96
N ILE A 152 31.33 -1.10 -0.32
CA ILE A 152 31.71 -2.09 -1.34
C ILE A 152 33.23 -2.13 -1.54
N ASP A 153 33.89 -0.96 -1.62
CA ASP A 153 35.34 -0.89 -1.76
C ASP A 153 36.10 -1.36 -0.51
N GLY A 154 35.45 -1.40 0.63
CA GLY A 154 35.92 -1.98 1.87
C GLY A 154 35.78 -3.50 1.95
N GLY A 155 34.96 -4.12 1.11
CA GLY A 155 34.82 -5.57 0.93
C GLY A 155 33.74 -6.22 1.75
N ILE A 156 32.56 -5.61 1.88
CA ILE A 156 31.37 -6.19 2.51
C ILE A 156 30.84 -7.41 1.75
N ASP A 157 30.04 -8.24 2.41
CA ASP A 157 29.40 -9.44 1.84
C ASP A 157 27.92 -9.25 1.55
N LEU A 158 27.26 -8.27 2.19
CA LEU A 158 25.88 -7.86 1.97
C LEU A 158 25.68 -6.40 2.37
N LEU A 159 24.67 -5.75 1.80
CA LEU A 159 24.18 -4.45 2.27
C LEU A 159 23.06 -4.67 3.29
N LEU A 160 23.09 -3.91 4.39
CA LEU A 160 22.06 -3.91 5.42
C LEU A 160 21.50 -2.48 5.56
N ILE A 161 20.30 -2.27 5.06
CA ILE A 161 19.51 -1.04 5.29
C ILE A 161 18.70 -1.28 6.56
N GLU A 162 19.08 -0.63 7.67
CA GLU A 162 18.55 -0.96 8.98
C GLU A 162 17.94 0.22 9.73
N THR A 163 17.12 -0.12 10.74
CA THR A 163 16.52 0.83 11.70
C THR A 163 15.72 1.94 11.02
N CYS A 164 15.28 1.71 9.78
CA CYS A 164 14.56 2.72 9.03
C CYS A 164 13.13 2.87 9.55
N GLN A 165 12.73 4.13 9.69
CA GLN A 165 11.44 4.55 10.24
C GLN A 165 10.55 5.27 9.22
N ASP A 166 11.04 5.45 7.98
CA ASP A 166 10.36 6.10 6.85
C ASP A 166 10.55 5.25 5.59
N VAL A 167 9.44 4.76 5.04
CA VAL A 167 9.48 3.90 3.84
C VAL A 167 10.03 4.61 2.60
N LEU A 168 9.86 5.93 2.47
CA LEU A 168 10.45 6.70 1.37
C LEU A 168 11.98 6.78 1.50
N GLN A 169 12.49 6.81 2.73
CA GLN A 169 13.92 6.72 3.01
C GLN A 169 14.48 5.36 2.59
N ILE A 170 13.78 4.27 2.91
CA ILE A 170 14.15 2.92 2.46
C ILE A 170 14.19 2.84 0.93
N LYS A 171 13.17 3.37 0.24
CA LYS A 171 13.13 3.41 -1.23
C LYS A 171 14.32 4.17 -1.82
N SER A 172 14.72 5.29 -1.19
CA SER A 172 15.90 6.05 -1.62
C SER A 172 17.19 5.24 -1.46
N ALA A 173 17.38 4.58 -0.31
CA ALA A 173 18.55 3.71 -0.06
C ALA A 173 18.58 2.50 -0.99
N LEU A 174 17.40 1.91 -1.29
CA LEU A 174 17.28 0.82 -2.27
C LEU A 174 17.64 1.26 -3.68
N SER A 175 17.11 2.41 -4.12
CA SER A 175 17.44 2.98 -5.43
C SER A 175 18.93 3.21 -5.57
N ALA A 176 19.58 3.78 -4.54
CA ALA A 176 21.04 3.95 -4.48
C ALA A 176 21.77 2.60 -4.57
N SER A 177 21.33 1.62 -3.78
CA SER A 177 21.93 0.28 -3.74
C SER A 177 21.87 -0.43 -5.09
N GLN A 178 20.69 -0.46 -5.70
CA GLN A 178 20.47 -1.11 -6.99
C GLN A 178 21.26 -0.44 -8.12
N GLU A 179 21.32 0.89 -8.12
CA GLU A 179 22.09 1.64 -9.11
C GLU A 179 23.60 1.40 -8.98
N VAL A 180 24.16 1.47 -7.77
CA VAL A 180 25.58 1.21 -7.54
C VAL A 180 25.95 -0.23 -7.89
N ILE A 181 25.15 -1.23 -7.47
CA ILE A 181 25.37 -2.64 -7.78
C ILE A 181 25.37 -2.86 -9.31
N LYS A 182 24.38 -2.28 -10.00
CA LYS A 182 24.25 -2.36 -11.46
C LYS A 182 25.44 -1.71 -12.17
N ASN A 183 25.81 -0.47 -11.79
CA ASN A 183 26.89 0.28 -12.42
C ASN A 183 28.26 -0.39 -12.23
N ARG A 184 28.44 -1.09 -11.10
CA ARG A 184 29.65 -1.87 -10.82
C ARG A 184 29.62 -3.28 -11.39
N ASN A 185 28.49 -3.73 -11.94
CA ASN A 185 28.28 -5.08 -12.47
C ASN A 185 28.69 -6.17 -11.45
N ILE A 186 28.19 -6.05 -10.22
CA ILE A 186 28.45 -7.00 -9.13
C ILE A 186 27.13 -7.59 -8.63
N GLU A 187 27.22 -8.75 -7.95
CA GLU A 187 26.12 -9.33 -7.22
C GLU A 187 26.34 -9.15 -5.72
N LEU A 188 25.47 -8.43 -5.04
CA LEU A 188 25.53 -8.21 -3.61
C LEU A 188 24.13 -8.37 -3.01
N PRO A 189 23.95 -9.23 -1.99
CA PRO A 189 22.66 -9.37 -1.30
C PRO A 189 22.25 -8.08 -0.60
N ILE A 190 20.95 -7.83 -0.57
CA ILE A 190 20.35 -6.69 0.13
C ILE A 190 19.42 -7.22 1.24
N MET A 191 19.69 -6.78 2.45
CA MET A 191 18.85 -7.00 3.63
C MET A 191 18.21 -5.67 4.03
N ILE A 192 16.90 -5.70 4.30
CA ILE A 192 16.18 -4.57 4.89
C ILE A 192 15.69 -4.97 6.28
N SER A 193 15.97 -4.12 7.25
CA SER A 193 15.51 -4.27 8.62
C SER A 193 14.79 -2.99 9.05
N ILE A 194 13.46 -3.06 9.14
CA ILE A 194 12.61 -1.94 9.52
C ILE A 194 12.43 -1.87 11.03
N THR A 195 12.08 -0.69 11.51
CA THR A 195 11.83 -0.48 12.95
C THR A 195 10.37 -0.18 13.20
N MET A 196 9.77 -1.00 14.07
CA MET A 196 8.37 -0.87 14.49
C MET A 196 8.32 -0.36 15.94
N GLU A 197 7.64 0.78 16.14
CA GLU A 197 7.44 1.37 17.46
C GLU A 197 6.45 0.55 18.31
N THR A 198 6.37 0.88 19.60
CA THR A 198 5.40 0.26 20.51
C THR A 198 3.94 0.49 20.13
N THR A 199 3.67 1.48 19.26
CA THR A 199 2.35 1.75 18.66
C THR A 199 1.93 0.69 17.64
N GLY A 200 2.86 -0.15 17.17
CA GLY A 200 2.64 -1.15 16.13
C GLY A 200 2.84 -0.63 14.71
N THR A 201 3.41 0.56 14.55
CA THR A 201 3.73 1.18 13.25
C THR A 201 5.16 1.71 13.24
N MET A 202 5.70 1.97 12.04
CA MET A 202 6.90 2.79 11.89
C MET A 202 6.62 4.24 12.35
N LEU A 203 7.64 5.05 12.55
CA LEU A 203 7.52 6.43 13.03
C LEU A 203 6.57 7.30 12.20
N VAL A 204 6.60 7.16 10.88
CA VAL A 204 5.71 7.89 9.95
C VAL A 204 4.32 7.25 9.79
N GLY A 205 4.02 6.19 10.54
CA GLY A 205 2.70 5.57 10.63
C GLY A 205 2.49 4.32 9.78
N SER A 206 3.50 3.81 9.08
CA SER A 206 3.38 2.60 8.25
C SER A 206 3.25 1.33 9.10
N ASP A 207 2.22 0.53 8.85
CA ASP A 207 2.08 -0.80 9.43
C ASP A 207 2.94 -1.84 8.67
N ILE A 208 3.04 -3.04 9.23
CA ILE A 208 3.88 -4.10 8.65
C ILE A 208 3.35 -4.60 7.29
N ALA A 209 2.05 -4.54 7.07
CA ALA A 209 1.43 -4.96 5.82
C ALA A 209 1.75 -3.97 4.69
N SER A 210 1.66 -2.66 4.97
CA SER A 210 2.06 -1.60 4.05
C SER A 210 3.55 -1.68 3.74
N ALA A 211 4.39 -1.84 4.76
CA ALA A 211 5.84 -1.95 4.58
C ALA A 211 6.20 -3.15 3.68
N LEU A 212 5.62 -4.33 3.92
CA LEU A 212 5.81 -5.50 3.05
C LEU A 212 5.33 -5.23 1.62
N THR A 213 4.13 -4.66 1.45
CA THR A 213 3.55 -4.36 0.14
C THR A 213 4.43 -3.39 -0.66
N ILE A 214 5.01 -2.38 0.01
CA ILE A 214 5.89 -1.39 -0.62
C ILE A 214 7.22 -2.01 -1.03
N LEU A 215 7.76 -2.94 -0.23
CA LEU A 215 9.09 -3.51 -0.41
C LEU A 215 9.10 -4.78 -1.27
N GLU A 216 7.99 -5.48 -1.39
CA GLU A 216 7.88 -6.75 -2.12
C GLU A 216 8.33 -6.65 -3.60
N PRO A 217 8.04 -5.57 -4.37
CA PRO A 217 8.46 -5.50 -5.77
C PRO A 217 9.97 -5.38 -5.98
N TYR A 218 10.73 -5.07 -4.92
CA TYR A 218 12.18 -4.87 -5.04
C TYR A 218 12.94 -6.18 -4.94
N ASN A 219 14.06 -6.26 -5.65
CA ASN A 219 14.95 -7.41 -5.59
C ASN A 219 15.80 -7.36 -4.32
N ILE A 220 15.24 -7.78 -3.19
CA ILE A 220 15.90 -7.93 -1.90
C ILE A 220 15.97 -9.39 -1.50
N ASP A 221 16.92 -9.76 -0.63
CA ASP A 221 17.12 -11.14 -0.20
C ASP A 221 16.48 -11.42 1.17
N ILE A 222 16.46 -10.40 2.05
CA ILE A 222 16.03 -10.53 3.45
C ILE A 222 15.19 -9.32 3.84
N LEU A 223 14.08 -9.57 4.55
CA LEU A 223 13.26 -8.55 5.19
C LEU A 223 13.06 -8.91 6.65
N GLY A 224 13.22 -7.96 7.54
CA GLY A 224 13.02 -8.21 8.96
C GLY A 224 12.89 -6.96 9.80
N LEU A 225 13.07 -7.14 11.09
CA LEU A 225 12.91 -6.10 12.11
C LEU A 225 14.14 -6.00 13.00
N ASN A 226 14.51 -4.77 13.36
CA ASN A 226 15.47 -4.52 14.42
C ASN A 226 15.10 -3.30 15.27
N CYS A 227 15.72 -3.19 16.42
CA CYS A 227 15.67 -2.03 17.32
C CYS A 227 14.26 -1.66 17.85
N ALA A 228 14.13 -0.48 18.46
CA ALA A 228 12.97 0.11 19.18
C ALA A 228 12.40 -0.76 20.29
N THR A 229 12.14 -2.04 20.03
CA THR A 229 11.42 -2.94 20.95
C THR A 229 12.16 -4.25 21.19
N GLY A 230 11.64 -5.04 22.14
CA GLY A 230 12.11 -6.40 22.40
C GLY A 230 11.33 -7.46 21.61
N PRO A 231 11.74 -8.74 21.74
CA PRO A 231 11.12 -9.83 20.97
C PRO A 231 9.62 -9.98 21.22
N VAL A 232 9.13 -9.65 22.42
CA VAL A 232 7.71 -9.77 22.77
C VAL A 232 6.86 -8.87 21.89
N GLN A 233 7.27 -7.62 21.70
CA GLN A 233 6.56 -6.64 20.89
C GLN A 233 6.68 -6.95 19.41
N MET A 234 7.82 -7.49 18.97
CA MET A 234 8.06 -7.85 17.55
C MET A 234 7.26 -9.08 17.10
N LYS A 235 6.74 -9.88 18.01
CA LYS A 235 6.17 -11.21 17.72
C LYS A 235 5.11 -11.18 16.61
N GLU A 236 4.16 -10.26 16.68
CA GLU A 236 3.05 -10.20 15.72
C GLU A 236 3.52 -9.75 14.35
N HIS A 237 4.44 -8.80 14.30
CA HIS A 237 5.01 -8.31 13.04
C HIS A 237 5.85 -9.41 12.36
N ILE A 238 6.66 -10.14 13.13
CA ILE A 238 7.44 -11.28 12.62
C ILE A 238 6.52 -12.40 12.13
N LYS A 239 5.44 -12.69 12.87
CA LYS A 239 4.43 -13.65 12.43
C LYS A 239 3.82 -13.24 11.09
N TYR A 240 3.43 -11.98 10.96
CA TYR A 240 2.87 -11.47 9.70
C TYR A 240 3.85 -11.63 8.54
N LEU A 241 5.12 -11.26 8.73
CA LEU A 241 6.17 -11.46 7.71
C LEU A 241 6.35 -12.94 7.37
N ALA A 242 6.34 -13.82 8.37
CA ALA A 242 6.47 -15.26 8.15
C ALA A 242 5.35 -15.87 7.29
N GLU A 243 4.14 -15.35 7.42
CA GLU A 243 2.96 -15.83 6.70
C GLU A 243 2.83 -15.20 5.30
N ASN A 244 3.39 -14.01 5.08
CA ASN A 244 3.11 -13.22 3.87
C ASN A 244 4.35 -12.84 3.04
N SER A 245 5.56 -12.82 3.64
CA SER A 245 6.78 -12.37 2.94
C SER A 245 7.38 -13.46 2.04
N PRO A 246 7.77 -13.15 0.80
CA PRO A 246 8.51 -14.05 -0.05
C PRO A 246 10.00 -14.13 0.31
N PHE A 247 10.50 -13.24 1.18
CA PHE A 247 11.92 -13.10 1.54
C PHE A 247 12.30 -13.96 2.74
N ALA A 248 13.59 -14.19 2.93
CA ALA A 248 14.11 -14.71 4.20
C ALA A 248 13.84 -13.69 5.33
N ILE A 249 13.52 -14.18 6.54
CA ILE A 249 13.10 -13.31 7.64
C ILE A 249 14.19 -13.17 8.68
N SER A 250 14.45 -11.92 9.10
CA SER A 250 15.34 -11.58 10.19
C SER A 250 14.60 -10.98 11.39
N CYS A 251 15.13 -11.24 12.58
CA CYS A 251 14.66 -10.65 13.84
C CYS A 251 15.86 -10.30 14.72
N ILE A 252 16.14 -9.01 14.88
CA ILE A 252 17.29 -8.46 15.58
C ILE A 252 16.81 -7.45 16.66
N PRO A 253 16.18 -7.93 17.74
CA PRO A 253 15.56 -7.08 18.74
C PRO A 253 16.57 -6.47 19.71
N ASN A 254 16.15 -5.45 20.45
CA ASN A 254 16.82 -4.97 21.63
C ASN A 254 16.77 -6.03 22.75
N ALA A 255 17.64 -5.92 23.75
CA ALA A 255 17.58 -6.72 24.98
C ALA A 255 16.37 -6.28 25.87
N GLY A 256 15.17 -6.28 25.27
CA GLY A 256 13.92 -5.80 25.85
C GLY A 256 13.67 -4.32 25.59
N LEU A 257 12.59 -3.79 26.17
CA LEU A 257 12.31 -2.35 26.14
C LEU A 257 13.29 -1.58 27.02
N PRO A 258 13.86 -0.45 26.54
CA PRO A 258 14.74 0.37 27.35
C PRO A 258 13.96 1.05 28.50
N GLU A 259 14.54 1.02 29.70
CA GLU A 259 14.09 1.85 30.83
C GLU A 259 15.06 3.01 31.04
N ASN A 260 14.56 4.20 31.13
CA ASN A 260 15.40 5.38 31.41
C ASN A 260 15.66 5.44 32.93
N ILE A 261 16.89 5.18 33.34
CA ILE A 261 17.34 5.30 34.74
C ILE A 261 18.47 6.35 34.80
N GLY A 262 18.17 7.50 35.39
CA GLY A 262 19.18 8.57 35.50
C GLY A 262 19.65 9.17 34.17
N GLY A 263 18.84 9.12 33.11
CA GLY A 263 19.19 9.62 31.78
C GLY A 263 19.86 8.57 30.87
N VAL A 264 20.10 7.37 31.36
CA VAL A 264 20.73 6.26 30.61
C VAL A 264 19.71 5.16 30.32
N ALA A 265 19.75 4.61 29.12
CA ALA A 265 18.91 3.46 28.73
C ALA A 265 19.43 2.17 29.35
N HIS A 266 18.61 1.51 30.11
CA HIS A 266 18.88 0.20 30.72
C HIS A 266 18.01 -0.88 30.09
N TYR A 267 18.60 -2.00 29.74
CA TYR A 267 17.95 -3.15 29.10
C TYR A 267 17.94 -4.33 30.08
N LYS A 268 16.78 -4.94 30.30
CA LYS A 268 16.59 -5.95 31.37
C LYS A 268 16.51 -7.38 30.86
N LEU A 269 16.31 -7.61 29.56
CA LEU A 269 16.18 -8.96 29.03
C LEU A 269 17.51 -9.69 29.12
N THR A 270 17.51 -10.81 29.81
CA THR A 270 18.72 -11.61 30.01
C THR A 270 19.10 -12.41 28.76
N PRO A 271 20.39 -12.81 28.61
CA PRO A 271 20.84 -13.68 27.51
C PRO A 271 20.01 -14.92 27.30
N LEU A 272 19.60 -15.59 28.40
CA LEU A 272 18.81 -16.81 28.34
C LEU A 272 17.37 -16.52 27.87
N GLU A 273 16.74 -15.45 28.34
CA GLU A 273 15.40 -15.07 27.94
C GLU A 273 15.36 -14.68 26.45
N LEU A 274 16.35 -13.90 25.97
CA LEU A 274 16.49 -13.57 24.55
C LEU A 274 16.59 -14.84 23.70
N LYS A 275 17.48 -15.77 24.09
CA LYS A 275 17.62 -17.07 23.43
C LYS A 275 16.30 -17.82 23.34
N MET A 276 15.59 -17.95 24.46
CA MET A 276 14.32 -18.71 24.51
C MET A 276 13.26 -18.09 23.58
N GLN A 277 13.16 -16.77 23.54
CA GLN A 277 12.18 -16.08 22.70
C GLN A 277 12.52 -16.21 21.21
N LEU A 278 13.77 -16.01 20.81
CA LEU A 278 14.19 -16.17 19.43
C LEU A 278 14.17 -17.62 18.94
N MET A 279 14.39 -18.59 19.84
CA MET A 279 14.14 -20.01 19.53
C MET A 279 12.69 -20.24 19.13
N ASN A 280 11.73 -19.66 19.84
CA ASN A 280 10.31 -19.77 19.46
C ASN A 280 10.06 -19.20 18.07
N PHE A 281 10.69 -18.06 17.71
CA PHE A 281 10.54 -17.47 16.38
C PHE A 281 11.13 -18.35 15.26
N ILE A 282 12.26 -19.01 15.53
CA ILE A 282 12.82 -20.00 14.61
C ILE A 282 11.83 -21.16 14.42
N TYR A 283 11.23 -21.66 15.52
CA TYR A 283 10.34 -22.84 15.48
C TYR A 283 8.96 -22.52 14.93
N ASP A 284 8.36 -21.42 15.33
CA ASP A 284 6.97 -21.10 15.02
C ASP A 284 6.83 -20.31 13.70
N PHE A 285 7.84 -19.49 13.38
CA PHE A 285 7.76 -18.52 12.28
C PHE A 285 8.85 -18.69 11.22
N ASN A 286 9.67 -19.72 11.27
CA ASN A 286 10.76 -19.96 10.32
C ASN A 286 11.75 -18.79 10.17
N VAL A 287 11.97 -18.02 11.23
CA VAL A 287 12.99 -16.96 11.22
C VAL A 287 14.35 -17.60 10.98
N GLN A 288 15.04 -17.20 9.93
CA GLN A 288 16.33 -17.76 9.53
C GLN A 288 17.51 -16.94 10.06
N LEU A 289 17.34 -15.63 10.23
CA LEU A 289 18.38 -14.72 10.70
C LEU A 289 17.98 -14.13 12.05
N ILE A 290 18.83 -14.26 13.04
CA ILE A 290 18.63 -13.75 14.40
C ILE A 290 19.88 -13.01 14.85
N GLY A 291 19.72 -12.11 15.80
CA GLY A 291 20.80 -11.36 16.39
C GLY A 291 20.33 -10.50 17.53
N GLY A 292 21.06 -9.48 17.86
CA GLY A 292 20.69 -8.51 18.86
C GLY A 292 21.00 -7.08 18.43
N CYS A 293 20.20 -6.13 18.90
CA CYS A 293 20.42 -4.71 18.73
C CYS A 293 20.78 -4.07 20.08
N CYS A 294 20.25 -2.88 20.38
CA CYS A 294 20.63 -2.13 21.58
C CYS A 294 20.51 -2.95 22.88
N GLY A 295 21.51 -2.83 23.76
CA GLY A 295 21.59 -3.52 25.04
C GLY A 295 22.03 -4.97 24.96
N THR A 296 22.17 -5.58 23.79
CA THR A 296 22.70 -6.92 23.64
C THR A 296 24.22 -6.93 23.70
N THR A 297 24.79 -7.89 24.38
CA THR A 297 26.24 -8.03 24.66
C THR A 297 26.77 -9.31 24.00
N PRO A 298 28.11 -9.52 23.96
CA PRO A 298 28.68 -10.77 23.51
C PRO A 298 28.12 -12.01 24.24
N GLU A 299 27.72 -11.86 25.51
CA GLU A 299 27.09 -12.97 26.25
C GLU A 299 25.71 -13.35 25.68
N HIS A 300 24.91 -12.36 25.27
CA HIS A 300 23.65 -12.61 24.56
C HIS A 300 23.89 -13.39 23.26
N ILE A 301 24.86 -12.95 22.47
CA ILE A 301 25.21 -13.60 21.20
C ILE A 301 25.75 -15.01 21.42
N LYS A 302 26.54 -15.24 22.47
CA LYS A 302 27.02 -16.57 22.85
C LYS A 302 25.86 -17.53 23.17
N HIS A 303 24.84 -17.05 23.86
CA HIS A 303 23.62 -17.86 24.12
C HIS A 303 22.86 -18.13 22.81
N LEU A 304 22.77 -17.17 21.89
CA LEU A 304 22.17 -17.41 20.57
C LEU A 304 22.97 -18.44 19.76
N SER A 305 24.30 -18.36 19.78
CA SER A 305 25.16 -19.33 19.07
C SER A 305 24.94 -20.77 19.53
N SER A 306 24.65 -20.97 20.81
CA SER A 306 24.35 -22.33 21.35
C SER A 306 23.04 -22.94 20.79
N ILE A 307 22.16 -22.17 20.17
CA ILE A 307 20.94 -22.66 19.49
C ILE A 307 21.32 -23.63 18.36
N ILE A 308 22.39 -23.34 17.64
CA ILE A 308 22.86 -24.15 16.50
C ILE A 308 23.25 -25.54 16.99
N GLU A 309 24.02 -25.61 18.07
CA GLU A 309 24.45 -26.87 18.67
C GLU A 309 23.23 -27.68 19.13
N GLU A 310 22.26 -27.05 19.81
CA GLU A 310 21.04 -27.70 20.25
C GLU A 310 20.18 -28.27 19.13
N ILE A 311 20.12 -27.55 17.98
CA ILE A 311 19.38 -28.00 16.78
C ILE A 311 20.06 -29.25 16.20
N VAL A 312 21.40 -29.26 16.12
CA VAL A 312 22.18 -30.37 15.60
C VAL A 312 22.09 -31.61 16.54
N ASP A 313 22.26 -31.42 17.84
CA ASP A 313 22.26 -32.50 18.81
C ASP A 313 20.90 -33.19 18.95
N LYS A 314 19.81 -32.43 18.88
CA LYS A 314 18.45 -32.98 18.98
C LYS A 314 17.97 -33.65 17.71
N LYS A 315 18.79 -33.70 16.64
CA LYS A 315 18.42 -34.24 15.33
C LYS A 315 17.07 -33.70 14.85
N ILE A 316 16.80 -32.44 15.15
CA ILE A 316 15.61 -31.76 14.69
C ILE A 316 15.83 -31.54 13.19
N ASN A 317 15.34 -32.51 12.39
CA ASN A 317 15.28 -32.35 10.94
C ASN A 317 14.32 -31.19 10.61
N LYS A 318 14.77 -29.96 10.83
CA LYS A 318 14.08 -28.79 10.37
C LYS A 318 14.43 -28.54 8.90
N ARG A 319 13.70 -29.19 8.03
CA ARG A 319 13.27 -28.49 6.85
C ARG A 319 12.30 -27.44 7.36
N LEU A 320 12.72 -26.17 7.34
CA LEU A 320 11.77 -25.08 7.44
C LEU A 320 10.70 -25.36 6.36
N PRO A 321 9.41 -25.50 6.70
CA PRO A 321 8.40 -25.78 5.69
C PRO A 321 8.56 -24.72 4.61
N THR A 322 8.41 -25.14 3.36
CA THR A 322 8.22 -24.18 2.26
C THR A 322 6.87 -23.53 2.57
N VAL A 323 6.88 -22.42 3.27
CA VAL A 323 5.64 -21.70 3.61
C VAL A 323 5.14 -21.16 2.30
N LYS A 324 3.95 -21.61 1.89
CA LYS A 324 3.24 -20.96 0.81
C LYS A 324 2.86 -19.59 1.33
N THR A 325 3.50 -18.56 0.85
CA THR A 325 3.21 -17.19 1.27
C THR A 325 1.77 -16.83 0.92
N ASN A 326 1.07 -16.22 1.88
CA ASN A 326 -0.28 -15.70 1.69
C ASN A 326 -0.25 -14.24 1.20
N PHE A 327 0.82 -13.82 0.52
CA PHE A 327 0.95 -12.46 0.01
C PHE A 327 -0.25 -12.11 -0.89
N VAL A 328 -0.84 -10.95 -0.61
CA VAL A 328 -1.97 -10.40 -1.37
C VAL A 328 -1.47 -9.20 -2.17
N PRO A 329 -1.39 -9.29 -3.51
CA PRO A 329 -1.01 -8.18 -4.36
C PRO A 329 -1.86 -6.94 -4.10
N SER A 330 -1.20 -5.82 -3.81
CA SER A 330 -1.84 -4.61 -3.32
C SER A 330 -1.11 -3.35 -3.78
N ALA A 331 -1.83 -2.22 -3.88
CA ALA A 331 -1.23 -0.90 -3.76
C ALA A 331 -1.09 -0.54 -2.28
N ALA A 332 -0.29 0.47 -1.94
CA ALA A 332 -0.20 0.94 -0.57
C ALA A 332 -0.03 2.47 -0.50
N SER A 333 -0.72 3.11 0.43
CA SER A 333 -0.28 4.38 1.00
C SER A 333 0.86 4.11 1.99
N ILE A 334 1.42 5.13 2.60
CA ILE A 334 2.35 4.90 3.71
C ILE A 334 1.66 4.27 4.92
N TYR A 335 0.33 4.32 5.03
CA TYR A 335 -0.44 3.86 6.18
C TYR A 335 -1.06 2.48 5.99
N ASN A 336 -1.65 2.21 4.83
CA ASN A 336 -2.46 1.03 4.57
C ASN A 336 -2.17 0.39 3.22
N ALA A 337 -2.15 -0.93 3.18
CA ALA A 337 -2.21 -1.71 1.95
C ALA A 337 -3.66 -1.85 1.46
N VAL A 338 -3.86 -1.73 0.16
CA VAL A 338 -5.17 -1.89 -0.51
C VAL A 338 -5.06 -2.98 -1.56
N PRO A 339 -5.67 -4.15 -1.35
CA PRO A 339 -5.64 -5.25 -2.31
C PRO A 339 -6.11 -4.83 -3.70
N TYR A 340 -5.44 -5.27 -4.73
CA TYR A 340 -5.89 -5.03 -6.11
C TYR A 340 -7.20 -5.77 -6.39
N LYS A 341 -7.32 -6.99 -5.89
CA LYS A 341 -8.55 -7.77 -6.00
C LYS A 341 -9.42 -7.56 -4.77
N GLN A 342 -10.62 -7.06 -4.98
CA GLN A 342 -11.61 -6.83 -3.95
C GLN A 342 -12.55 -8.03 -3.83
N ASP A 343 -12.88 -8.49 -2.61
CA ASP A 343 -13.67 -9.71 -2.39
C ASP A 343 -15.09 -9.60 -2.93
N ASN A 344 -15.75 -8.47 -2.72
CA ASN A 344 -17.18 -8.28 -3.03
C ASN A 344 -17.44 -7.03 -3.90
N SER A 345 -16.40 -6.50 -4.54
CA SER A 345 -16.45 -5.28 -5.33
C SER A 345 -15.39 -5.31 -6.42
N ILE A 346 -15.25 -4.21 -7.13
CA ILE A 346 -14.11 -3.92 -7.99
C ILE A 346 -13.20 -2.89 -7.32
N LEU A 347 -11.95 -2.81 -7.75
CA LEU A 347 -11.04 -1.74 -7.32
C LEU A 347 -11.54 -0.41 -7.89
N ILE A 348 -11.93 0.50 -7.01
CA ILE A 348 -12.44 1.83 -7.37
C ILE A 348 -11.31 2.83 -7.33
N VAL A 349 -10.98 3.42 -8.48
CA VAL A 349 -10.03 4.51 -8.62
C VAL A 349 -10.80 5.82 -8.78
N GLY A 350 -10.61 6.74 -7.84
CA GLY A 350 -11.32 8.02 -7.84
C GLY A 350 -10.79 8.99 -8.89
N GLU A 351 -11.64 9.43 -9.83
CA GLU A 351 -11.27 10.21 -11.03
C GLU A 351 -11.22 11.72 -10.84
N ARG A 352 -11.54 12.27 -9.65
CA ARG A 352 -11.83 13.72 -9.52
C ARG A 352 -10.60 14.62 -9.32
N LEU A 353 -9.42 14.07 -9.06
CA LEU A 353 -8.16 14.81 -9.01
C LEU A 353 -7.42 14.84 -10.37
N ASN A 354 -8.18 14.81 -11.45
CA ASN A 354 -7.65 14.77 -12.80
C ASN A 354 -7.88 16.13 -13.51
N ALA A 355 -6.80 16.85 -13.80
CA ALA A 355 -6.83 18.17 -14.44
C ALA A 355 -7.39 18.11 -15.86
N SER A 356 -7.15 17.01 -16.60
CA SER A 356 -7.67 16.82 -17.95
C SER A 356 -9.20 16.70 -17.96
N GLY A 357 -9.78 16.03 -16.95
CA GLY A 357 -11.22 15.77 -16.85
C GLY A 357 -12.01 16.77 -15.99
N SER A 358 -11.37 17.51 -15.09
CA SER A 358 -12.05 18.32 -14.07
C SER A 358 -11.76 19.82 -14.22
N LYS A 359 -12.80 20.60 -14.58
CA LYS A 359 -12.72 22.06 -14.57
C LYS A 359 -12.35 22.60 -13.19
N LYS A 360 -12.90 22.03 -12.11
CA LYS A 360 -12.64 22.47 -10.76
C LYS A 360 -11.16 22.28 -10.35
N VAL A 361 -10.54 21.17 -10.76
CA VAL A 361 -9.10 20.93 -10.51
C VAL A 361 -8.24 21.96 -11.25
N ARG A 362 -8.58 22.28 -12.51
CA ARG A 362 -7.86 23.33 -13.27
C ARG A 362 -7.97 24.72 -12.63
N GLU A 363 -9.15 25.07 -12.11
CA GLU A 363 -9.37 26.32 -11.37
C GLU A 363 -8.49 26.38 -10.12
N LEU A 364 -8.48 25.32 -9.32
CA LEU A 364 -7.67 25.22 -8.10
C LEU A 364 -6.16 25.27 -8.40
N LEU A 365 -5.72 24.58 -9.46
CA LEU A 365 -4.32 24.64 -9.91
C LEU A 365 -3.93 26.07 -10.34
N ASN A 366 -4.78 26.77 -11.09
CA ASN A 366 -4.52 28.15 -11.49
C ASN A 366 -4.43 29.14 -10.32
N GLU A 367 -5.13 28.87 -9.24
CA GLU A 367 -5.14 29.66 -8.01
C GLU A 367 -4.06 29.19 -7.01
N ASP A 368 -3.27 28.17 -7.34
CA ASP A 368 -2.36 27.47 -6.43
C ASP A 368 -3.04 27.01 -5.12
N ASP A 369 -4.35 26.73 -5.18
CA ASP A 369 -5.15 26.27 -4.04
C ASP A 369 -4.97 24.75 -3.83
N TRP A 370 -3.83 24.39 -3.26
CA TRP A 370 -3.45 23.01 -2.96
C TRP A 370 -4.36 22.39 -1.88
N ASP A 371 -4.83 23.19 -0.92
CA ASP A 371 -5.71 22.73 0.14
C ASP A 371 -7.10 22.39 -0.42
N GLY A 372 -7.55 23.12 -1.44
CA GLY A 372 -8.73 22.78 -2.20
C GLY A 372 -8.62 21.42 -2.90
N LEU A 373 -7.46 21.10 -3.48
CA LEU A 373 -7.19 19.80 -4.08
C LEU A 373 -7.16 18.67 -3.02
N VAL A 374 -6.51 18.88 -1.87
CA VAL A 374 -6.52 17.94 -0.74
C VAL A 374 -7.97 17.71 -0.23
N SER A 375 -8.80 18.74 -0.23
CA SER A 375 -10.21 18.62 0.15
C SER A 375 -11.00 17.73 -0.81
N ILE A 376 -10.72 17.80 -2.12
CA ILE A 376 -11.29 16.88 -3.13
C ILE A 376 -10.84 15.45 -2.85
N ALA A 377 -9.57 15.21 -2.51
CA ALA A 377 -9.03 13.90 -2.15
C ALA A 377 -9.77 13.32 -0.95
N LYS A 378 -9.87 14.08 0.15
CA LYS A 378 -10.59 13.69 1.38
C LYS A 378 -12.06 13.37 1.11
N GLN A 379 -12.69 14.09 0.17
CA GLN A 379 -14.07 13.80 -0.19
C GLN A 379 -14.18 12.47 -0.96
N GLN A 380 -13.27 12.16 -1.89
CA GLN A 380 -13.27 10.88 -2.60
C GLN A 380 -13.00 9.71 -1.66
N GLN A 381 -12.14 9.88 -0.65
CA GLN A 381 -11.94 8.90 0.41
C GLN A 381 -13.24 8.63 1.17
N LYS A 382 -14.02 9.67 1.53
CA LYS A 382 -15.34 9.51 2.16
C LYS A 382 -16.38 8.88 1.24
N GLU A 383 -16.19 8.96 -0.07
CA GLU A 383 -17.06 8.35 -1.08
C GLU A 383 -16.63 6.91 -1.43
N ASN A 384 -15.74 6.30 -0.61
CA ASN A 384 -15.25 4.93 -0.74
C ASN A 384 -14.43 4.67 -2.01
N ALA A 385 -13.67 5.63 -2.49
CA ALA A 385 -12.59 5.33 -3.41
C ALA A 385 -11.51 4.49 -2.70
N HIS A 386 -10.93 3.52 -3.40
CA HIS A 386 -9.86 2.67 -2.89
C HIS A 386 -8.49 3.25 -3.21
N ILE A 387 -8.35 3.90 -4.36
CA ILE A 387 -7.13 4.56 -4.87
C ILE A 387 -7.55 5.91 -5.44
N LEU A 388 -6.65 6.89 -5.47
CA LEU A 388 -6.90 8.18 -6.11
C LEU A 388 -6.03 8.33 -7.35
N ASP A 389 -6.67 8.60 -8.50
CA ASP A 389 -6.03 9.03 -9.73
C ASP A 389 -5.65 10.51 -9.62
N VAL A 390 -4.35 10.81 -9.82
CA VAL A 390 -3.79 12.15 -9.68
C VAL A 390 -3.15 12.58 -10.99
N ASN A 391 -3.77 13.54 -11.66
CA ASN A 391 -3.29 14.11 -12.91
C ASN A 391 -3.25 15.64 -12.80
N VAL A 392 -2.09 16.21 -13.10
CA VAL A 392 -1.82 17.64 -13.09
C VAL A 392 -1.47 18.17 -14.49
N ASP A 393 -1.73 17.40 -15.54
CA ASP A 393 -1.44 17.78 -16.93
C ASP A 393 -2.33 18.93 -17.36
N TYR A 394 -1.82 20.15 -17.23
CA TYR A 394 -2.49 21.37 -17.61
C TYR A 394 -1.54 22.31 -18.35
N VAL A 395 -1.94 22.76 -19.52
CA VAL A 395 -1.12 23.58 -20.41
C VAL A 395 -0.72 24.90 -19.74
N GLY A 396 0.56 25.22 -19.80
CA GLY A 396 1.13 26.47 -19.27
C GLY A 396 1.60 26.40 -17.81
N ARG A 397 1.56 25.22 -17.19
CA ARG A 397 2.10 24.99 -15.85
C ARG A 397 3.33 24.06 -15.86
N ASP A 398 4.13 24.16 -14.83
CA ASP A 398 5.23 23.23 -14.56
C ASP A 398 4.66 21.96 -13.89
N GLY A 399 4.31 20.97 -14.71
CA GLY A 399 3.69 19.75 -14.23
C GLY A 399 4.60 18.88 -13.34
N VAL A 400 5.92 18.96 -13.47
CA VAL A 400 6.87 18.26 -12.61
C VAL A 400 6.80 18.83 -11.19
N LYS A 401 6.81 20.16 -11.07
CA LYS A 401 6.64 20.86 -9.80
C LYS A 401 5.25 20.63 -9.21
N ASP A 402 4.21 20.73 -10.04
CA ASP A 402 2.83 20.55 -9.57
C ASP A 402 2.57 19.12 -9.08
N MET A 403 3.12 18.09 -9.75
CA MET A 403 3.01 16.71 -9.32
C MET A 403 3.73 16.50 -7.98
N LYS A 404 4.94 17.03 -7.81
CA LYS A 404 5.68 16.99 -6.55
C LYS A 404 4.87 17.66 -5.42
N GLU A 405 4.33 18.84 -5.67
CA GLU A 405 3.61 19.63 -4.67
C GLU A 405 2.34 18.92 -4.20
N ILE A 406 1.51 18.44 -5.13
CA ILE A 406 0.26 17.77 -4.75
C ILE A 406 0.51 16.42 -4.06
N THR A 407 1.43 15.60 -4.58
CA THR A 407 1.70 14.29 -4.00
C THR A 407 2.29 14.38 -2.60
N SER A 408 3.21 15.33 -2.33
CA SER A 408 3.78 15.55 -1.00
C SER A 408 2.70 15.90 0.04
N ARG A 409 1.67 16.66 -0.35
CA ARG A 409 0.54 17.00 0.53
C ARG A 409 -0.40 15.82 0.72
N LEU A 410 -0.70 15.08 -0.34
CA LEU A 410 -1.60 13.93 -0.27
C LEU A 410 -1.06 12.83 0.63
N VAL A 411 0.22 12.51 0.56
CA VAL A 411 0.85 11.43 1.33
C VAL A 411 0.59 11.54 2.83
N THR A 412 0.59 12.77 3.38
CA THR A 412 0.38 13.00 4.83
C THR A 412 -1.07 13.29 5.21
N ASN A 413 -1.96 13.53 4.23
CA ASN A 413 -3.33 13.97 4.48
C ASN A 413 -4.41 12.93 4.18
N ILE A 414 -4.09 11.88 3.45
CA ILE A 414 -5.02 10.80 3.07
C ILE A 414 -4.40 9.43 3.31
N ASN A 415 -5.26 8.42 3.50
CA ASN A 415 -4.82 7.04 3.77
C ASN A 415 -4.94 6.14 2.52
N LEU A 416 -5.23 6.71 1.35
CA LEU A 416 -5.39 5.96 0.12
C LEU A 416 -4.09 5.94 -0.69
N PRO A 417 -3.78 4.83 -1.37
CA PRO A 417 -2.73 4.79 -2.38
C PRO A 417 -3.01 5.76 -3.54
N LEU A 418 -1.97 6.14 -4.27
CA LEU A 418 -2.08 7.01 -5.42
C LEU A 418 -1.83 6.26 -6.73
N MET A 419 -2.62 6.61 -7.75
CA MET A 419 -2.35 6.34 -9.14
C MET A 419 -1.79 7.61 -9.76
N ILE A 420 -0.55 7.57 -10.23
CA ILE A 420 0.15 8.72 -10.81
C ILE A 420 -0.16 8.75 -12.31
N ASP A 421 -0.99 9.69 -12.71
CA ASP A 421 -1.49 9.80 -14.08
C ASP A 421 -0.82 10.97 -14.80
N SER A 422 -0.11 10.66 -15.87
CA SER A 422 0.45 11.65 -16.80
C SER A 422 0.79 11.03 -18.14
N THR A 423 0.87 11.90 -19.16
CA THR A 423 1.43 11.55 -20.46
C THR A 423 2.95 11.69 -20.51
N GLU A 424 3.59 12.29 -19.52
CA GLU A 424 5.02 12.59 -19.48
C GLU A 424 5.72 11.83 -18.35
N ALA A 425 6.78 11.08 -18.70
CA ALA A 425 7.52 10.24 -17.75
C ALA A 425 8.15 11.04 -16.60
N ASP A 426 8.64 12.26 -16.87
CA ASP A 426 9.29 13.11 -15.86
C ASP A 426 8.31 13.54 -14.75
N LYS A 427 7.04 13.78 -15.12
CA LYS A 427 5.98 14.09 -14.15
C LYS A 427 5.64 12.86 -13.32
N MET A 428 5.57 11.66 -13.95
CA MET A 428 5.38 10.39 -13.25
C MET A 428 6.50 10.16 -12.25
N GLU A 429 7.75 10.32 -12.66
CA GLU A 429 8.91 10.13 -11.80
C GLU A 429 8.90 11.11 -10.63
N SER A 430 8.54 12.37 -10.86
CA SER A 430 8.41 13.37 -9.79
C SER A 430 7.43 12.95 -8.70
N GLY A 431 6.28 12.40 -9.09
CA GLY A 431 5.31 11.83 -8.15
C GLY A 431 5.85 10.63 -7.40
N LEU A 432 6.48 9.68 -8.10
CA LEU A 432 7.03 8.45 -7.53
C LEU A 432 8.14 8.73 -6.51
N LYS A 433 8.97 9.75 -6.73
CA LYS A 433 10.03 10.20 -5.80
C LYS A 433 9.47 10.85 -4.53
N THR A 434 8.22 11.25 -4.54
CA THR A 434 7.59 11.94 -3.40
C THR A 434 6.72 10.99 -2.57
N VAL A 435 6.21 9.91 -3.20
CA VAL A 435 5.28 8.98 -2.56
C VAL A 435 6.03 7.78 -1.97
N GLY A 436 6.05 7.68 -0.64
CA GLY A 436 6.60 6.51 0.05
C GLY A 436 5.82 5.23 -0.23
N GLY A 437 4.51 5.31 -0.46
CA GLY A 437 3.65 4.19 -0.78
C GLY A 437 3.97 3.47 -2.10
N LYS A 438 3.24 2.38 -2.37
CA LYS A 438 3.26 1.66 -3.65
C LYS A 438 2.19 2.21 -4.57
N CYS A 439 2.61 2.97 -5.57
CA CYS A 439 1.75 3.61 -6.57
C CYS A 439 1.37 2.65 -7.70
N ILE A 440 0.38 3.09 -8.51
CA ILE A 440 0.14 2.57 -9.85
C ILE A 440 0.45 3.70 -10.84
N ILE A 441 1.17 3.42 -11.92
CA ILE A 441 1.46 4.39 -12.98
C ILE A 441 0.36 4.32 -14.04
N ASN A 442 -0.27 5.44 -14.37
CA ASN A 442 -1.29 5.57 -15.41
C ASN A 442 -0.80 6.59 -16.46
N SER A 443 -0.42 6.23 -17.64
CA SER A 443 -0.30 4.92 -18.25
C SER A 443 0.84 4.89 -19.28
N THR A 444 1.11 3.71 -19.82
CA THR A 444 1.95 3.55 -21.00
C THR A 444 1.18 2.86 -22.13
N ASN A 445 1.67 2.97 -23.34
CA ASN A 445 1.17 2.31 -24.54
C ASN A 445 2.25 2.31 -25.63
N TYR A 446 1.92 1.84 -26.84
CA TYR A 446 2.83 1.77 -27.97
C TYR A 446 2.58 2.85 -29.04
N GLU A 447 1.85 3.93 -28.74
CA GLU A 447 1.58 5.01 -29.70
C GLU A 447 2.88 5.61 -30.25
N ASP A 448 3.86 5.86 -29.36
CA ASP A 448 5.20 6.33 -29.70
C ASP A 448 6.23 5.19 -29.81
N GLY A 449 5.77 3.95 -30.02
CA GLY A 449 6.62 2.75 -30.14
C GLY A 449 7.16 2.25 -28.80
N ASP A 450 8.26 1.46 -28.90
CA ASP A 450 8.84 0.77 -27.73
C ASP A 450 9.61 1.71 -26.79
N ASP A 451 10.13 2.84 -27.23
CA ASP A 451 11.01 3.71 -26.42
C ASP A 451 10.28 4.28 -25.20
N ARG A 452 9.14 4.91 -25.44
CA ARG A 452 8.30 5.43 -24.37
C ARG A 452 7.77 4.30 -23.47
N PHE A 453 7.34 3.19 -24.07
CA PHE A 453 6.89 2.03 -23.30
C PHE A 453 7.97 1.57 -22.34
N ASN A 454 9.21 1.42 -22.80
CA ASN A 454 10.35 1.00 -21.99
C ASN A 454 10.71 2.03 -20.90
N GLN A 455 10.60 3.33 -21.19
CA GLN A 455 10.86 4.39 -20.20
C GLN A 455 9.90 4.29 -19.02
N VAL A 456 8.59 4.17 -19.27
CA VAL A 456 7.59 4.06 -18.20
C VAL A 456 7.67 2.71 -17.49
N LEU A 457 7.94 1.62 -18.22
CA LEU A 457 8.18 0.30 -17.62
C LEU A 457 9.38 0.33 -16.67
N LYS A 458 10.45 1.06 -17.05
CA LYS A 458 11.61 1.24 -16.16
C LYS A 458 11.22 1.96 -14.88
N LEU A 459 10.37 3.02 -14.94
CA LEU A 459 9.89 3.69 -13.73
C LEU A 459 9.10 2.73 -12.83
N ALA A 460 8.25 1.88 -13.40
CA ALA A 460 7.51 0.89 -12.63
C ALA A 460 8.45 -0.07 -11.86
N LEU A 461 9.52 -0.53 -12.52
CA LEU A 461 10.52 -1.42 -11.91
C LEU A 461 11.39 -0.68 -10.87
N ASP A 462 11.89 0.51 -11.19
CA ASP A 462 12.79 1.26 -10.31
C ASP A 462 12.10 1.73 -9.02
N TYR A 463 10.78 2.03 -9.07
CA TYR A 463 10.02 2.54 -7.93
C TYR A 463 9.03 1.51 -7.35
N GLY A 464 9.04 0.26 -7.82
CA GLY A 464 8.19 -0.82 -7.32
C GLY A 464 6.70 -0.54 -7.51
N ALA A 465 6.30 0.06 -8.64
CA ALA A 465 4.93 0.47 -8.91
C ALA A 465 4.19 -0.53 -9.82
N GLY A 466 2.86 -0.64 -9.65
CA GLY A 466 2.00 -1.23 -10.67
C GLY A 466 1.91 -0.34 -11.91
N ILE A 467 1.49 -0.90 -13.05
CA ILE A 467 1.45 -0.17 -14.32
C ILE A 467 0.15 -0.40 -15.09
N VAL A 468 -0.46 0.69 -15.55
CA VAL A 468 -1.57 0.64 -16.50
C VAL A 468 -1.01 0.67 -17.92
N ILE A 469 -1.51 -0.23 -18.77
CA ILE A 469 -1.12 -0.35 -20.17
C ILE A 469 -2.36 -0.20 -21.05
N GLY A 470 -2.44 0.92 -21.79
CA GLY A 470 -3.50 1.19 -22.73
C GLY A 470 -3.37 0.37 -24.01
N THR A 471 -4.50 -0.08 -24.58
CA THR A 471 -4.53 -0.80 -25.86
C THR A 471 -4.45 0.14 -27.06
N ILE A 472 -3.33 0.87 -27.13
CA ILE A 472 -2.95 1.78 -28.22
C ILE A 472 -1.63 1.30 -28.80
N ASP A 473 -1.50 1.26 -30.11
CA ASP A 473 -0.23 1.00 -30.78
C ASP A 473 0.07 2.07 -31.85
N GLU A 474 1.05 1.82 -32.67
CA GLU A 474 1.52 2.74 -33.71
C GLU A 474 0.43 3.10 -34.75
N ASP A 475 -0.63 2.27 -34.84
CA ASP A 475 -1.81 2.52 -35.67
C ASP A 475 -2.88 3.38 -34.95
N GLY A 476 -2.66 3.70 -33.66
CA GLY A 476 -3.58 4.44 -32.79
C GLY A 476 -4.43 3.55 -31.89
N MET A 477 -5.55 4.12 -31.39
CA MET A 477 -6.45 3.43 -30.44
C MET A 477 -7.12 2.22 -31.08
N ALA A 478 -6.97 1.04 -30.46
CA ALA A 478 -7.58 -0.19 -30.93
C ALA A 478 -9.11 -0.15 -30.85
N ARG A 479 -9.81 -0.39 -31.96
CA ARG A 479 -11.28 -0.38 -32.05
C ARG A 479 -11.93 -1.75 -32.03
N THR A 480 -11.18 -2.83 -32.32
CA THR A 480 -11.69 -4.19 -32.33
C THR A 480 -11.23 -4.98 -31.13
N SER A 481 -12.05 -5.93 -30.66
CA SER A 481 -11.71 -6.80 -29.54
C SER A 481 -10.44 -7.62 -29.80
N GLN A 482 -10.18 -7.99 -31.06
CA GLN A 482 -8.97 -8.73 -31.43
C GLN A 482 -7.71 -7.85 -31.34
N LYS A 483 -7.74 -6.63 -31.90
CA LYS A 483 -6.60 -5.72 -31.86
C LYS A 483 -6.24 -5.34 -30.41
N LYS A 484 -7.27 -5.07 -29.55
CA LYS A 484 -7.07 -4.82 -28.11
C LYS A 484 -6.36 -5.98 -27.42
N TYR A 485 -6.78 -7.21 -27.71
CA TYR A 485 -6.16 -8.43 -27.18
C TYR A 485 -4.72 -8.61 -27.67
N ASP A 486 -4.45 -8.38 -28.96
CA ASP A 486 -3.12 -8.56 -29.54
C ASP A 486 -2.10 -7.57 -28.95
N ILE A 487 -2.51 -6.31 -28.73
CA ILE A 487 -1.69 -5.31 -28.04
C ILE A 487 -1.42 -5.72 -26.58
N ALA A 488 -2.44 -6.14 -25.85
CA ALA A 488 -2.29 -6.62 -24.48
C ALA A 488 -1.31 -7.81 -24.41
N LYS A 489 -1.40 -8.75 -25.34
CA LYS A 489 -0.48 -9.90 -25.43
C LYS A 489 0.95 -9.46 -25.73
N ARG A 490 1.16 -8.51 -26.65
CA ARG A 490 2.48 -7.91 -26.95
C ARG A 490 3.10 -7.32 -25.69
N ALA A 491 2.32 -6.50 -24.99
CA ALA A 491 2.76 -5.83 -23.77
C ALA A 491 3.11 -6.82 -22.66
N LEU A 492 2.29 -7.87 -22.46
CA LEU A 492 2.55 -8.89 -21.45
C LEU A 492 3.86 -9.65 -21.68
N ILE A 493 4.17 -9.98 -22.92
CA ILE A 493 5.45 -10.63 -23.26
C ILE A 493 6.62 -9.70 -22.88
N LYS A 494 6.51 -8.41 -23.17
CA LYS A 494 7.53 -7.43 -22.88
C LYS A 494 7.73 -7.21 -21.39
N THR A 495 6.65 -7.02 -20.62
CA THR A 495 6.71 -6.78 -19.18
C THR A 495 7.28 -7.99 -18.42
N ARG A 496 6.84 -9.21 -18.78
CA ARG A 496 7.39 -10.45 -18.22
C ARG A 496 8.90 -10.60 -18.48
N SER A 497 9.34 -10.28 -19.70
CA SER A 497 10.78 -10.36 -20.05
C SER A 497 11.63 -9.33 -19.28
N SER A 498 11.02 -8.29 -18.77
CA SER A 498 11.67 -7.26 -17.93
C SER A 498 11.57 -7.56 -16.42
N GLY A 499 10.92 -8.66 -16.03
CA GLY A 499 10.82 -9.10 -14.62
C GLY A 499 9.65 -8.53 -13.84
N LEU A 500 8.72 -7.79 -14.47
CA LEU A 500 7.51 -7.31 -13.80
C LEU A 500 6.53 -8.47 -13.56
N ALA A 501 6.01 -8.59 -12.34
CA ALA A 501 5.04 -9.62 -11.99
C ALA A 501 3.69 -9.37 -12.66
N ASP A 502 2.98 -10.43 -13.05
CA ASP A 502 1.69 -10.34 -13.75
C ASP A 502 0.65 -9.53 -12.96
N TYR A 503 0.62 -9.70 -11.64
CA TYR A 503 -0.32 -9.00 -10.76
C TYR A 503 -0.01 -7.48 -10.58
N GLU A 504 1.07 -6.96 -11.13
CA GLU A 504 1.36 -5.52 -11.19
C GLU A 504 0.87 -4.87 -12.48
N ILE A 505 0.27 -5.65 -13.40
CA ILE A 505 -0.14 -5.18 -14.72
C ILE A 505 -1.64 -4.96 -14.76
N PHE A 506 -2.04 -3.78 -15.18
CA PHE A 506 -3.43 -3.37 -15.43
C PHE A 506 -3.61 -3.06 -16.91
N PHE A 507 -4.35 -3.89 -17.65
CA PHE A 507 -4.70 -3.55 -19.02
C PHE A 507 -5.92 -2.64 -19.08
N ASP A 508 -5.78 -1.50 -19.79
CA ASP A 508 -6.91 -0.64 -20.16
C ASP A 508 -7.31 -0.92 -21.64
N PRO A 509 -8.40 -1.67 -21.84
CA PRO A 509 -8.91 -1.91 -23.19
C PRO A 509 -9.60 -0.69 -23.82
N LEU A 510 -9.60 0.45 -23.19
CA LEU A 510 -10.16 1.74 -23.56
C LEU A 510 -11.68 1.72 -23.78
N ALA A 511 -12.37 2.58 -23.06
CA ALA A 511 -13.77 2.93 -23.33
C ALA A 511 -13.81 4.09 -24.33
N LEU A 512 -14.12 3.80 -25.56
CA LEU A 512 -14.30 4.82 -26.60
C LEU A 512 -15.78 5.22 -26.69
N PRO A 513 -16.10 6.51 -26.97
CA PRO A 513 -17.48 6.98 -27.04
C PRO A 513 -18.34 6.20 -28.04
N ILE A 514 -19.60 5.97 -27.69
CA ILE A 514 -20.62 5.35 -28.59
C ILE A 514 -21.73 6.31 -28.97
N SER A 515 -21.61 7.55 -28.52
CA SER A 515 -22.62 8.62 -28.69
C SER A 515 -22.26 9.65 -29.76
N THR A 516 -21.19 9.43 -30.51
CA THR A 516 -20.70 10.38 -31.55
C THR A 516 -21.59 10.47 -32.79
N GLY A 517 -22.44 9.44 -33.01
CA GLY A 517 -23.20 9.31 -34.27
C GLY A 517 -22.38 8.73 -35.42
N ILE A 518 -21.08 8.54 -35.26
CA ILE A 518 -20.18 7.95 -36.26
C ILE A 518 -20.41 6.46 -36.32
N GLU A 519 -20.53 5.87 -37.51
CA GLU A 519 -20.83 4.44 -37.70
C GLU A 519 -19.75 3.52 -37.06
N GLU A 520 -18.49 3.88 -37.22
CA GLU A 520 -17.35 3.14 -36.66
C GLU A 520 -17.34 3.08 -35.15
N ASP A 521 -17.93 4.06 -34.46
CA ASP A 521 -17.96 4.14 -33.01
C ASP A 521 -19.07 3.27 -32.39
N ARG A 522 -20.07 2.86 -33.18
CA ARG A 522 -21.24 2.12 -32.69
C ARG A 522 -20.92 0.83 -31.97
N LEU A 523 -19.86 0.15 -32.36
CA LEU A 523 -19.43 -1.14 -31.79
C LEU A 523 -18.35 -1.01 -30.72
N ASN A 524 -17.89 0.19 -30.36
CA ASN A 524 -16.80 0.39 -29.41
C ASN A 524 -17.09 -0.26 -28.05
N ALA A 525 -18.31 -0.11 -27.48
CA ALA A 525 -18.68 -0.71 -26.20
C ALA A 525 -18.63 -2.25 -26.26
N LYS A 526 -19.23 -2.84 -27.27
CA LYS A 526 -19.23 -4.28 -27.48
C LYS A 526 -17.80 -4.83 -27.65
N ALA A 527 -16.98 -4.16 -28.46
CA ALA A 527 -15.58 -4.54 -28.68
C ALA A 527 -14.76 -4.51 -27.38
N THR A 528 -15.01 -3.52 -26.52
CA THR A 528 -14.36 -3.42 -25.21
C THR A 528 -14.80 -4.53 -24.27
N ILE A 529 -16.07 -4.84 -24.14
CA ILE A 529 -16.61 -5.95 -23.32
C ILE A 529 -16.04 -7.30 -23.80
N GLU A 530 -16.01 -7.55 -25.11
CA GLU A 530 -15.43 -8.75 -25.68
C GLU A 530 -13.91 -8.85 -25.43
N ALA A 531 -13.18 -7.73 -25.51
CA ALA A 531 -11.75 -7.68 -25.22
C ALA A 531 -11.48 -8.01 -23.75
N ILE A 532 -12.23 -7.43 -22.82
CA ILE A 532 -12.15 -7.77 -21.38
C ILE A 532 -12.29 -9.28 -21.19
N SER A 533 -13.31 -9.90 -21.76
CA SER A 533 -13.54 -11.35 -21.65
C SER A 533 -12.38 -12.19 -22.24
N LYS A 534 -11.82 -11.78 -23.38
CA LYS A 534 -10.68 -12.47 -24.00
C LYS A 534 -9.41 -12.35 -23.16
N ILE A 535 -9.10 -11.14 -22.69
CA ILE A 535 -7.92 -10.86 -21.87
C ILE A 535 -8.00 -11.65 -20.56
N ARG A 536 -9.14 -11.57 -19.85
CA ARG A 536 -9.36 -12.29 -18.58
C ARG A 536 -9.21 -13.80 -18.71
N LYS A 537 -9.76 -14.40 -19.78
CA LYS A 537 -9.64 -15.84 -20.03
C LYS A 537 -8.23 -16.29 -20.33
N SER A 538 -7.44 -15.45 -21.00
CA SER A 538 -6.08 -15.78 -21.41
C SER A 538 -5.04 -15.49 -20.33
N PHE A 539 -5.28 -14.48 -19.49
CA PHE A 539 -4.35 -13.97 -18.50
C PHE A 539 -5.07 -13.73 -17.17
N PRO A 540 -5.33 -14.78 -16.39
CA PRO A 540 -6.18 -14.68 -15.19
C PRO A 540 -5.58 -13.86 -14.05
N ASP A 541 -4.24 -13.75 -13.98
CA ASP A 541 -3.50 -13.12 -12.87
C ASP A 541 -3.26 -11.63 -13.08
N ILE A 542 -3.50 -11.09 -14.28
CA ILE A 542 -3.40 -9.65 -14.56
C ILE A 542 -4.70 -8.92 -14.17
N HIS A 543 -4.62 -7.61 -14.03
CA HIS A 543 -5.79 -6.76 -13.77
C HIS A 543 -6.29 -6.09 -15.05
N ILE A 544 -7.59 -5.75 -15.07
CA ILE A 544 -8.21 -5.02 -16.15
C ILE A 544 -8.88 -3.79 -15.58
N ILE A 545 -8.44 -2.62 -16.00
CA ILE A 545 -8.95 -1.32 -15.57
C ILE A 545 -9.64 -0.61 -16.73
N LEU A 546 -10.60 0.24 -16.43
CA LEU A 546 -11.31 1.00 -17.46
C LEU A 546 -11.77 2.37 -16.95
N GLY A 547 -11.49 3.42 -17.73
CA GLY A 547 -12.08 4.75 -17.54
C GLY A 547 -13.52 4.78 -18.06
N ILE A 548 -14.48 4.41 -17.21
CA ILE A 548 -15.89 4.20 -17.59
C ILE A 548 -16.54 5.42 -18.19
N SER A 549 -16.24 6.61 -17.69
CA SER A 549 -16.90 7.86 -18.05
C SER A 549 -16.76 8.25 -19.54
N ASN A 550 -15.77 7.68 -20.23
CA ASN A 550 -15.48 7.98 -21.64
C ASN A 550 -16.57 7.45 -22.59
N ILE A 551 -17.19 6.31 -22.27
CA ILE A 551 -18.21 5.66 -23.14
C ILE A 551 -19.38 6.58 -23.47
N SER A 552 -19.74 7.47 -22.55
CA SER A 552 -20.90 8.34 -22.63
C SER A 552 -20.56 9.80 -22.97
N PHE A 553 -19.33 10.06 -23.43
CA PHE A 553 -18.90 11.42 -23.77
C PHE A 553 -19.87 12.06 -24.78
N GLY A 554 -20.29 13.32 -24.52
CA GLY A 554 -21.23 14.06 -25.37
C GLY A 554 -22.73 13.89 -25.02
N LEU A 555 -23.09 12.94 -24.14
CA LEU A 555 -24.47 12.78 -23.67
C LEU A 555 -24.83 13.73 -22.52
N SER A 556 -26.16 13.91 -22.29
CA SER A 556 -26.65 14.65 -21.14
C SER A 556 -26.20 14.01 -19.80
N PRO A 557 -26.05 14.77 -18.70
CA PRO A 557 -25.58 14.23 -17.44
C PRO A 557 -26.38 13.02 -16.94
N LEU A 558 -27.71 13.00 -17.11
CA LEU A 558 -28.56 11.86 -16.69
C LEU A 558 -28.39 10.65 -17.60
N SER A 559 -28.29 10.85 -18.91
CA SER A 559 -27.98 9.76 -19.85
C SER A 559 -26.61 9.14 -19.51
N ARG A 560 -25.61 9.96 -19.17
CA ARG A 560 -24.28 9.51 -18.78
C ARG A 560 -24.31 8.64 -17.54
N ILE A 561 -24.97 9.08 -16.48
CA ILE A 561 -25.07 8.32 -15.21
C ILE A 561 -25.69 6.93 -15.46
N ASN A 562 -26.78 6.86 -16.21
CA ASN A 562 -27.45 5.60 -16.51
C ASN A 562 -26.61 4.69 -17.41
N LEU A 563 -26.07 5.22 -18.50
CA LEU A 563 -25.25 4.45 -19.44
C LEU A 563 -23.96 3.94 -18.78
N ASN A 564 -23.26 4.78 -18.01
CA ASN A 564 -22.05 4.41 -17.31
C ASN A 564 -22.30 3.28 -16.30
N SER A 565 -23.41 3.35 -15.54
CA SER A 565 -23.77 2.33 -14.56
C SER A 565 -24.04 0.98 -15.19
N ILE A 566 -24.75 0.95 -16.32
CA ILE A 566 -25.06 -0.31 -17.03
C ILE A 566 -23.84 -0.84 -17.77
N PHE A 567 -23.03 0.04 -18.39
CA PHE A 567 -21.80 -0.36 -19.06
C PHE A 567 -20.78 -0.95 -18.07
N LEU A 568 -20.63 -0.35 -16.88
CA LEU A 568 -19.81 -0.89 -15.80
C LEU A 568 -20.25 -2.30 -15.41
N ASP A 569 -21.54 -2.53 -15.22
CA ASP A 569 -22.10 -3.84 -14.88
C ASP A 569 -21.79 -4.90 -15.96
N GLU A 570 -21.96 -4.57 -17.24
CA GLU A 570 -21.64 -5.47 -18.35
C GLU A 570 -20.13 -5.77 -18.43
N CYS A 571 -19.26 -4.76 -18.13
CA CYS A 571 -17.82 -4.95 -18.07
C CYS A 571 -17.41 -5.85 -16.88
N ILE A 572 -18.02 -5.68 -15.70
CA ILE A 572 -17.78 -6.55 -14.53
C ILE A 572 -18.15 -8.00 -14.85
N LYS A 573 -19.29 -8.23 -15.48
CA LYS A 573 -19.70 -9.57 -15.93
C LYS A 573 -18.72 -10.19 -16.93
N ALA A 574 -18.04 -9.36 -17.72
CA ALA A 574 -17.02 -9.81 -18.67
C ALA A 574 -15.65 -10.11 -18.00
N GLY A 575 -15.44 -9.66 -16.74
CA GLY A 575 -14.22 -9.91 -15.97
C GLY A 575 -13.39 -8.66 -15.64
N LEU A 576 -13.98 -7.46 -15.75
CA LEU A 576 -13.36 -6.22 -15.24
C LEU A 576 -13.24 -6.30 -13.72
N ASP A 577 -12.08 -5.92 -13.18
CA ASP A 577 -11.82 -5.90 -11.74
C ASP A 577 -11.40 -4.53 -11.19
N SER A 578 -11.20 -3.54 -12.07
CA SER A 578 -10.83 -2.18 -11.66
C SER A 578 -11.53 -1.13 -12.53
N ALA A 579 -11.93 0.01 -11.95
CA ALA A 579 -12.55 1.10 -12.72
C ALA A 579 -12.15 2.49 -12.20
N ILE A 580 -11.82 3.38 -13.12
CA ILE A 580 -11.62 4.81 -12.86
C ILE A 580 -12.98 5.49 -12.98
N ILE A 581 -13.55 5.90 -11.85
CA ILE A 581 -14.91 6.42 -11.74
C ILE A 581 -15.07 7.45 -10.61
N ALA A 582 -16.14 8.24 -10.69
CA ALA A 582 -16.67 8.97 -9.54
C ALA A 582 -17.80 8.12 -8.91
N PRO A 583 -17.61 7.51 -7.72
CA PRO A 583 -18.57 6.56 -7.14
C PRO A 583 -19.97 7.16 -7.00
N ASN A 584 -20.07 8.44 -6.68
CA ASN A 584 -21.33 9.17 -6.55
C ASN A 584 -22.10 9.42 -7.86
N LYS A 585 -21.49 9.07 -9.01
CA LYS A 585 -22.12 9.15 -10.35
C LYS A 585 -22.47 7.78 -10.93
N ILE A 586 -22.33 6.70 -10.16
CA ILE A 586 -22.76 5.36 -10.53
C ILE A 586 -24.01 5.02 -9.72
N LEU A 587 -25.02 4.48 -10.38
CA LEU A 587 -26.27 4.08 -9.75
C LEU A 587 -26.31 2.56 -9.55
N PRO A 588 -26.87 2.08 -8.43
CA PRO A 588 -27.28 0.69 -8.33
C PRO A 588 -28.29 0.36 -9.42
N LEU A 589 -28.18 -0.83 -10.00
CA LEU A 589 -29.08 -1.26 -11.10
C LEU A 589 -30.56 -1.27 -10.70
N SER A 590 -30.85 -1.45 -9.43
CA SER A 590 -32.21 -1.38 -8.86
C SER A 590 -32.88 -0.01 -8.98
N LYS A 591 -32.07 1.06 -9.10
CA LYS A 591 -32.54 2.45 -9.29
C LYS A 591 -32.76 2.81 -10.77
N ILE A 592 -32.37 1.94 -11.70
CA ILE A 592 -32.53 2.17 -13.14
C ILE A 592 -33.78 1.43 -13.63
N SER A 593 -34.72 2.14 -14.27
CA SER A 593 -35.91 1.52 -14.80
C SER A 593 -35.62 0.44 -15.85
N ALA A 594 -36.47 -0.59 -15.94
CA ALA A 594 -36.34 -1.65 -16.94
C ALA A 594 -36.26 -1.12 -18.37
N GLU A 595 -37.00 -0.04 -18.67
CA GLU A 595 -37.01 0.62 -19.97
C GLU A 595 -35.67 1.31 -20.24
N THR A 596 -35.17 2.12 -19.31
CA THR A 596 -33.84 2.77 -19.43
C THR A 596 -32.72 1.73 -19.54
N LYS A 597 -32.77 0.65 -18.74
CA LYS A 597 -31.81 -0.44 -18.82
C LYS A 597 -31.81 -1.07 -20.21
N LYS A 598 -33.00 -1.32 -20.80
CA LYS A 598 -33.11 -1.85 -22.16
C LYS A 598 -32.50 -0.91 -23.19
N LEU A 599 -32.84 0.39 -23.15
CA LEU A 599 -32.30 1.38 -24.07
C LEU A 599 -30.76 1.45 -24.00
N CYS A 600 -30.20 1.47 -22.81
CA CYS A 600 -28.75 1.47 -22.61
C CYS A 600 -28.11 0.17 -23.14
N LEU A 601 -28.68 -0.99 -22.88
CA LEU A 601 -28.18 -2.25 -23.43
C LEU A 601 -28.29 -2.31 -24.95
N ASP A 602 -29.39 -1.80 -25.53
CA ASP A 602 -29.55 -1.72 -26.96
C ASP A 602 -28.50 -0.80 -27.60
N LEU A 603 -28.11 0.30 -26.92
CA LEU A 603 -27.04 1.18 -27.35
C LEU A 603 -25.65 0.52 -27.22
N ILE A 604 -25.34 -0.11 -26.08
CA ILE A 604 -24.06 -0.80 -25.83
C ILE A 604 -23.78 -1.90 -26.87
N TYR A 605 -24.81 -2.63 -27.26
CA TYR A 605 -24.69 -3.74 -28.21
C TYR A 605 -25.11 -3.40 -29.64
N ASP A 606 -25.37 -2.12 -29.95
CA ASP A 606 -25.82 -1.59 -31.24
C ASP A 606 -26.99 -2.39 -31.85
N ARG A 607 -28.09 -2.52 -31.09
CA ARG A 607 -29.28 -3.26 -31.52
C ARG A 607 -30.21 -2.37 -32.36
N ARG A 608 -29.68 -1.64 -33.34
CA ARG A 608 -30.47 -0.88 -34.31
C ARG A 608 -31.37 -1.81 -35.14
N LYS A 609 -32.49 -1.28 -35.62
CA LYS A 609 -33.39 -2.00 -36.53
C LYS A 609 -33.51 -1.27 -37.84
N PHE A 610 -33.49 -2.02 -38.93
CA PHE A 610 -33.58 -1.49 -40.30
C PHE A 610 -34.71 -2.17 -41.05
N GLU A 611 -35.47 -1.36 -41.82
CA GLU A 611 -36.41 -1.81 -42.83
C GLU A 611 -36.07 -1.18 -44.16
N ASN A 612 -35.92 -1.95 -45.20
CA ASN A 612 -35.52 -1.46 -46.53
C ASN A 612 -34.29 -0.49 -46.53
N HIS A 613 -33.25 -0.83 -45.74
CA HIS A 613 -32.05 -0.02 -45.50
C HIS A 613 -32.29 1.30 -44.74
N ILE A 614 -33.46 1.56 -44.26
CA ILE A 614 -33.81 2.74 -43.46
C ILE A 614 -33.75 2.34 -41.99
N CYS A 615 -33.01 3.04 -41.16
CA CYS A 615 -32.97 2.83 -39.73
C CYS A 615 -34.30 3.29 -39.11
N ILE A 616 -35.09 2.31 -38.64
CA ILE A 616 -36.43 2.54 -38.00
C ILE A 616 -36.34 2.62 -36.50
N TYR A 617 -35.26 2.15 -35.90
CA TYR A 617 -34.98 2.24 -34.47
C TYR A 617 -33.47 2.43 -34.24
N ASP A 618 -33.14 3.58 -33.64
CA ASP A 618 -31.76 3.88 -33.19
C ASP A 618 -31.77 4.13 -31.67
N PRO A 619 -31.14 3.25 -30.88
CA PRO A 619 -31.12 3.37 -29.43
C PRO A 619 -30.45 4.67 -28.93
N LEU A 620 -29.53 5.28 -29.68
CA LEU A 620 -28.92 6.57 -29.33
C LEU A 620 -29.97 7.69 -29.39
N VAL A 621 -30.79 7.72 -30.45
CA VAL A 621 -31.84 8.69 -30.62
C VAL A 621 -32.91 8.54 -29.53
N GLU A 622 -33.31 7.31 -29.25
CA GLU A 622 -34.31 7.04 -28.23
C GLU A 622 -33.82 7.34 -26.80
N LEU A 623 -32.60 7.02 -26.49
CA LEU A 623 -31.97 7.39 -25.20
C LEU A 623 -31.87 8.92 -25.06
N THR A 624 -31.48 9.62 -26.12
CA THR A 624 -31.37 11.08 -26.10
C THR A 624 -32.74 11.72 -25.87
N LYS A 625 -33.78 11.26 -26.56
CA LYS A 625 -35.15 11.73 -26.38
C LYS A 625 -35.68 11.47 -24.95
N ALA A 626 -35.39 10.29 -24.39
CA ALA A 626 -35.87 9.91 -23.06
C ALA A 626 -35.35 10.84 -21.96
N PHE A 627 -34.19 11.51 -22.17
CA PHE A 627 -33.54 12.38 -21.18
C PHE A 627 -33.42 13.85 -21.63
N GLN A 628 -34.03 14.25 -22.78
CA GLN A 628 -33.82 15.57 -23.37
C GLN A 628 -34.32 16.71 -22.47
N ASP A 629 -35.43 16.53 -21.78
CA ASP A 629 -36.10 17.56 -20.99
C ASP A 629 -35.90 17.36 -19.46
N LEU A 630 -35.09 16.39 -19.06
CA LEU A 630 -34.87 16.05 -17.65
C LEU A 630 -33.58 16.68 -17.11
N THR A 631 -33.68 17.32 -15.94
CA THR A 631 -32.52 17.84 -15.20
C THR A 631 -32.16 16.89 -14.04
N ILE A 632 -30.92 17.02 -13.52
CA ILE A 632 -30.51 16.27 -12.31
C ILE A 632 -31.42 16.59 -11.12
N SER A 633 -31.94 17.82 -11.03
CA SER A 633 -32.90 18.23 -10.01
C SER A 633 -34.25 17.52 -10.16
N ASP A 634 -34.67 17.25 -11.39
CA ASP A 634 -35.92 16.53 -11.67
C ASP A 634 -35.78 15.04 -11.34
N PHE A 635 -34.61 14.46 -11.62
CA PHE A 635 -34.29 13.08 -11.24
C PHE A 635 -34.23 12.91 -9.71
N LYS A 636 -33.59 13.83 -8.99
CA LYS A 636 -33.62 13.87 -7.52
C LYS A 636 -35.02 14.08 -6.99
N LYS A 637 -35.85 14.91 -7.63
CA LYS A 637 -37.26 15.06 -7.26
C LYS A 637 -38.08 13.84 -7.62
N ALA A 638 -37.81 13.13 -8.69
CA ALA A 638 -38.51 11.90 -9.06
C ALA A 638 -38.15 10.72 -8.13
N SER A 639 -36.90 10.63 -7.72
CA SER A 639 -36.47 9.70 -6.67
C SER A 639 -37.01 10.08 -5.28
N THR A 640 -37.27 11.37 -5.03
CA THR A 640 -37.93 11.88 -3.80
C THR A 640 -39.39 12.16 -3.95
N SER A 641 -39.97 12.16 -5.18
CA SER A 641 -41.37 12.44 -5.44
C SER A 641 -42.28 11.24 -5.21
N ASN A 642 -42.08 10.54 -4.12
CA ASN A 642 -43.07 9.65 -3.54
C ASN A 642 -44.09 10.48 -2.73
N LYS A 643 -44.89 11.30 -3.42
CA LYS A 643 -45.93 12.13 -2.80
C LYS A 643 -47.01 11.31 -2.05
N ASN A 644 -46.99 9.99 -2.13
CA ASN A 644 -47.95 9.09 -1.49
C ASN A 644 -47.28 8.05 -0.55
N LEU A 645 -45.96 8.13 -0.26
CA LEU A 645 -45.37 7.20 0.69
C LEU A 645 -45.71 7.57 2.13
N THR A 646 -45.99 6.55 2.93
CA THR A 646 -46.13 6.68 4.38
C THR A 646 -44.81 7.12 5.00
N LEU A 647 -44.86 7.60 6.23
CA LEU A 647 -43.65 7.99 6.98
C LEU A 647 -42.70 6.79 7.13
N GLU A 648 -43.25 5.63 7.36
CA GLU A 648 -42.57 4.37 7.56
C GLU A 648 -41.80 3.94 6.29
N GLU A 649 -42.45 4.03 5.13
CA GLU A 649 -41.84 3.75 3.83
C GLU A 649 -40.73 4.75 3.49
N LYS A 650 -40.91 6.03 3.88
CA LYS A 650 -39.83 7.04 3.70
C LYS A 650 -38.61 6.70 4.52
N LEU A 651 -38.76 6.32 5.79
CA LEU A 651 -37.66 5.93 6.65
C LEU A 651 -36.90 4.72 6.07
N LYS A 652 -37.66 3.70 5.65
CA LYS A 652 -37.09 2.52 4.98
C LYS A 652 -36.30 2.90 3.73
N ASN A 653 -36.84 3.76 2.89
CA ASN A 653 -36.19 4.19 1.65
C ASN A 653 -34.93 5.02 1.90
N HIS A 654 -34.91 5.86 2.94
CA HIS A 654 -33.68 6.56 3.33
C HIS A 654 -32.51 5.60 3.60
N ILE A 655 -32.81 4.46 4.25
CA ILE A 655 -31.79 3.43 4.52
C ILE A 655 -31.41 2.70 3.22
N VAL A 656 -32.37 2.24 2.43
CA VAL A 656 -32.12 1.53 1.17
C VAL A 656 -31.33 2.39 0.18
N ASP A 657 -31.63 3.69 0.16
CA ASP A 657 -31.01 4.65 -0.74
C ASP A 657 -29.70 5.23 -0.22
N GLY A 658 -29.38 5.00 1.07
CA GLY A 658 -28.21 5.60 1.71
C GLY A 658 -28.28 7.11 1.83
N GLU A 659 -29.48 7.72 1.84
CA GLU A 659 -29.71 9.16 1.77
C GLU A 659 -29.90 9.75 3.16
N LYS A 660 -28.98 10.62 3.59
CA LYS A 660 -29.05 11.30 4.91
C LYS A 660 -29.86 12.60 4.87
N ILE A 661 -30.01 13.22 3.68
CA ILE A 661 -30.69 14.52 3.54
C ILE A 661 -32.18 14.34 3.81
N GLY A 662 -32.69 15.08 4.78
CA GLY A 662 -34.11 15.03 5.20
C GLY A 662 -34.43 13.89 6.16
N LEU A 663 -33.52 12.94 6.42
CA LEU A 663 -33.75 11.81 7.32
C LEU A 663 -34.04 12.26 8.75
N GLU A 664 -33.27 13.23 9.27
CA GLU A 664 -33.49 13.78 10.62
C GLU A 664 -34.88 14.35 10.81
N GLU A 665 -35.44 15.08 9.82
CA GLU A 665 -36.81 15.59 9.85
C GLU A 665 -37.84 14.43 9.88
N GLN A 666 -37.61 13.41 9.09
CA GLN A 666 -38.50 12.23 9.08
C GLN A 666 -38.43 11.44 10.38
N LEU A 667 -37.24 11.31 10.99
CA LEU A 667 -37.07 10.67 12.30
C LEU A 667 -37.77 11.47 13.40
N ASN A 668 -37.60 12.80 13.42
CA ASN A 668 -38.31 13.67 14.35
C ASN A 668 -39.84 13.61 14.19
N ASN A 669 -40.33 13.43 12.98
CA ASN A 669 -41.78 13.19 12.74
C ASN A 669 -42.22 11.79 13.20
N ALA A 670 -41.36 10.77 13.06
CA ALA A 670 -41.62 9.41 13.52
C ALA A 670 -41.63 9.32 15.05
N LEU A 671 -40.77 10.05 15.76
CA LEU A 671 -40.78 10.13 17.22
C LEU A 671 -42.07 10.67 17.84
N LYS A 672 -42.88 11.39 17.05
CA LYS A 672 -44.25 11.83 17.49
C LYS A 672 -45.27 10.68 17.51
N LYS A 673 -44.96 9.56 16.85
CA LYS A 673 -45.93 8.44 16.67
C LYS A 673 -45.39 7.14 17.27
N TYR A 674 -44.10 6.93 17.27
CA TYR A 674 -43.42 5.66 17.59
C TYR A 674 -42.35 5.87 18.62
N LYS A 675 -42.02 4.84 19.39
CA LYS A 675 -40.85 4.83 20.29
C LYS A 675 -39.56 4.69 19.48
N PRO A 676 -38.42 5.24 19.92
CA PRO A 676 -37.14 5.17 19.20
C PRO A 676 -36.75 3.72 18.81
N LEU A 677 -36.88 2.77 19.73
CA LEU A 677 -36.56 1.35 19.47
C LEU A 677 -37.51 0.72 18.43
N GLU A 678 -38.78 1.12 18.38
CA GLU A 678 -39.71 0.64 17.38
C GLU A 678 -39.35 1.16 15.97
N ILE A 679 -38.93 2.42 15.88
CA ILE A 679 -38.42 3.02 14.62
C ILE A 679 -37.25 2.22 14.09
N ILE A 680 -36.25 1.94 14.97
CA ILE A 680 -35.06 1.18 14.60
C ILE A 680 -35.44 -0.24 14.16
N ASN A 681 -36.14 -0.99 15.01
CA ASN A 681 -36.32 -2.42 14.84
C ASN A 681 -37.35 -2.77 13.74
N THR A 682 -38.33 -1.91 13.49
CA THR A 682 -39.40 -2.19 12.52
C THR A 682 -39.12 -1.56 11.17
N TYR A 683 -38.69 -0.29 11.14
CA TYR A 683 -38.59 0.45 9.88
C TYR A 683 -37.18 0.55 9.32
N LEU A 684 -36.19 0.89 10.17
CA LEU A 684 -34.82 1.07 9.69
C LEU A 684 -34.13 -0.28 9.41
N LEU A 685 -34.33 -1.29 10.28
CA LEU A 685 -33.79 -2.63 10.06
C LEU A 685 -34.45 -3.33 8.86
N ASP A 686 -35.75 -3.08 8.59
CA ASP A 686 -36.39 -3.60 7.37
C ASP A 686 -35.76 -2.99 6.10
N GLY A 687 -35.34 -1.72 6.17
CA GLY A 687 -34.52 -1.09 5.12
C GLY A 687 -33.18 -1.82 4.92
N MET A 688 -32.43 -2.11 5.99
CA MET A 688 -31.17 -2.85 5.91
C MET A 688 -31.33 -4.29 5.40
N LYS A 689 -32.46 -4.94 5.71
CA LYS A 689 -32.78 -6.26 5.16
C LYS A 689 -32.92 -6.22 3.64
N VAL A 690 -33.61 -5.21 3.10
CA VAL A 690 -33.75 -5.01 1.64
C VAL A 690 -32.36 -4.74 1.02
N VAL A 691 -31.51 -3.95 1.68
CA VAL A 691 -30.12 -3.73 1.24
C VAL A 691 -29.36 -5.06 1.14
N GLY A 692 -29.49 -5.93 2.15
CA GLY A 692 -28.87 -7.26 2.16
C GLY A 692 -29.37 -8.17 1.02
N GLU A 693 -30.69 -8.15 0.73
CA GLU A 693 -31.29 -8.91 -0.38
C GLU A 693 -30.81 -8.39 -1.75
N LEU A 694 -30.70 -7.06 -1.93
CA LEU A 694 -30.21 -6.44 -3.14
C LEU A 694 -28.70 -6.73 -3.35
N PHE A 695 -27.92 -6.73 -2.27
CA PHE A 695 -26.52 -7.10 -2.31
C PHE A 695 -26.33 -8.58 -2.65
N GLY A 696 -27.05 -9.47 -1.97
CA GLY A 696 -26.98 -10.91 -2.22
C GLY A 696 -27.44 -11.32 -3.62
N SER A 697 -28.32 -10.54 -4.26
CA SER A 697 -28.75 -10.75 -5.65
C SER A 697 -27.87 -10.05 -6.70
N GLY A 698 -26.78 -9.35 -6.28
CA GLY A 698 -25.91 -8.60 -7.18
C GLY A 698 -26.53 -7.31 -7.76
N GLN A 699 -27.67 -6.87 -7.26
CA GLN A 699 -28.36 -5.64 -7.71
C GLN A 699 -27.85 -4.38 -7.00
N MET A 700 -27.09 -4.54 -5.93
CA MET A 700 -26.44 -3.47 -5.19
C MET A 700 -24.98 -3.85 -4.92
N GLN A 701 -24.05 -2.96 -5.18
CA GLN A 701 -22.63 -3.18 -4.93
C GLN A 701 -22.25 -2.73 -3.52
N LEU A 702 -21.14 -3.25 -2.97
CA LEU A 702 -20.67 -2.98 -1.60
C LEU A 702 -20.61 -1.49 -1.21
N PRO A 703 -20.12 -0.55 -2.05
CA PRO A 703 -20.10 0.87 -1.69
C PRO A 703 -21.47 1.44 -1.31
N PHE A 704 -22.55 0.96 -1.95
CA PHE A 704 -23.92 1.39 -1.63
C PHE A 704 -24.41 0.76 -0.33
N VAL A 705 -23.99 -0.47 -0.04
CA VAL A 705 -24.28 -1.13 1.25
C VAL A 705 -23.63 -0.35 2.39
N LEU A 706 -22.39 0.08 2.22
CA LEU A 706 -21.66 0.91 3.19
C LEU A 706 -22.36 2.27 3.40
N GLN A 707 -22.82 2.89 2.33
CA GLN A 707 -23.57 4.14 2.39
C GLN A 707 -24.88 3.97 3.16
N SER A 708 -25.60 2.86 2.95
CA SER A 708 -26.81 2.49 3.70
C SER A 708 -26.49 2.25 5.19
N ALA A 709 -25.40 1.57 5.51
CA ALA A 709 -24.94 1.35 6.89
C ALA A 709 -24.58 2.66 7.59
N GLU A 710 -23.88 3.57 6.91
CA GLU A 710 -23.59 4.92 7.41
C GLU A 710 -24.86 5.75 7.66
N THR A 711 -25.89 5.59 6.81
CA THR A 711 -27.18 6.25 6.98
C THR A 711 -27.93 5.66 8.16
N MET A 712 -27.86 4.34 8.36
CA MET A 712 -28.40 3.66 9.55
C MET A 712 -27.74 4.18 10.84
N LYS A 713 -26.39 4.28 10.87
CA LYS A 713 -25.65 4.83 12.00
C LYS A 713 -26.06 6.26 12.32
N PHE A 714 -26.19 7.10 11.31
CA PHE A 714 -26.70 8.46 11.47
C PHE A 714 -28.12 8.48 12.06
N ALA A 715 -29.03 7.65 11.55
CA ALA A 715 -30.39 7.55 12.05
C ALA A 715 -30.43 7.18 13.55
N VAL A 716 -29.61 6.19 13.93
CA VAL A 716 -29.47 5.76 15.34
C VAL A 716 -28.94 6.91 16.21
N SER A 717 -27.92 7.63 15.78
CA SER A 717 -27.37 8.76 16.55
C SER A 717 -28.39 9.90 16.77
N VAL A 718 -29.33 10.09 15.86
CA VAL A 718 -30.46 11.03 16.02
C VAL A 718 -31.49 10.53 17.02
N LEU A 719 -31.74 9.20 17.06
CA LEU A 719 -32.72 8.60 17.95
C LEU A 719 -32.22 8.35 19.36
N GLU A 720 -30.92 8.16 19.55
CA GLU A 720 -30.27 7.84 20.82
C GLU A 720 -30.61 8.83 21.98
N PRO A 721 -30.59 10.17 21.78
CA PRO A 721 -30.97 11.11 22.84
C PRO A 721 -32.43 11.01 23.31
N HIS A 722 -33.30 10.37 22.50
CA HIS A 722 -34.73 10.17 22.77
C HIS A 722 -35.05 8.81 23.37
N MET A 723 -34.03 7.94 23.53
CA MET A 723 -34.17 6.68 24.25
C MET A 723 -34.25 6.97 25.73
N GLU A 724 -35.35 6.50 26.39
CA GLU A 724 -35.45 6.60 27.83
C GLU A 724 -34.26 5.87 28.46
N THR A 725 -33.49 6.56 29.28
CA THR A 725 -32.53 5.94 30.21
C THR A 725 -33.36 5.20 31.24
N VAL A 726 -33.67 3.94 30.96
CA VAL A 726 -34.28 3.03 31.94
C VAL A 726 -33.19 2.76 32.97
N ASP A 727 -33.39 3.21 34.21
CA ASP A 727 -32.47 3.03 35.34
C ASP A 727 -32.30 1.56 35.77
N GLU A 728 -32.91 0.63 35.06
CA GLU A 728 -32.63 -0.80 35.14
C GLU A 728 -32.33 -1.28 33.69
N LYS A 729 -31.04 -1.43 33.39
CA LYS A 729 -30.56 -2.12 32.19
C LYS A 729 -30.98 -3.58 32.25
N ILE A 730 -32.17 -3.89 31.78
CA ILE A 730 -32.46 -5.27 31.36
C ILE A 730 -31.76 -5.44 30.02
N SER A 731 -30.49 -5.74 30.09
CA SER A 731 -29.71 -6.15 28.90
C SER A 731 -30.21 -7.51 28.46
N ASN A 732 -30.50 -7.68 27.17
CA ASN A 732 -30.83 -8.99 26.59
C ASN A 732 -29.66 -9.98 26.68
N GLY A 733 -28.52 -9.52 27.17
CA GLY A 733 -27.28 -10.27 27.38
C GLY A 733 -26.06 -9.46 27.04
N LYS A 734 -24.87 -9.95 27.47
CA LYS A 734 -23.58 -9.35 27.12
C LYS A 734 -22.98 -10.11 25.94
N LEU A 735 -22.53 -9.36 24.94
CA LEU A 735 -21.84 -9.91 23.78
C LEU A 735 -20.46 -9.28 23.68
N LEU A 736 -19.44 -10.11 23.57
CA LEU A 736 -18.08 -9.70 23.32
C LEU A 736 -17.83 -9.83 21.82
N ILE A 737 -17.41 -8.74 21.16
CA ILE A 737 -17.10 -8.74 19.74
C ILE A 737 -15.68 -8.20 19.51
N ALA A 738 -14.92 -8.90 18.69
CA ALA A 738 -13.57 -8.50 18.32
C ALA A 738 -13.30 -8.93 16.88
N THR A 739 -12.44 -8.20 16.18
CA THR A 739 -11.86 -8.71 14.94
C THR A 739 -10.78 -9.72 15.31
N VAL A 740 -10.80 -10.91 14.67
CA VAL A 740 -9.78 -11.95 14.92
C VAL A 740 -8.41 -11.39 14.58
N LYS A 741 -7.43 -11.75 15.39
CA LYS A 741 -6.06 -11.32 15.23
C LYS A 741 -5.56 -11.67 13.83
N GLY A 742 -5.03 -10.67 13.12
CA GLY A 742 -4.57 -10.81 11.73
C GLY A 742 -5.64 -10.45 10.69
N ASP A 743 -6.89 -10.18 11.10
CA ASP A 743 -7.93 -9.64 10.23
C ASP A 743 -8.08 -8.13 10.48
N VAL A 744 -7.98 -7.34 9.41
CA VAL A 744 -8.15 -5.87 9.45
C VAL A 744 -9.55 -5.42 9.05
N HIS A 745 -10.44 -6.37 8.71
CA HIS A 745 -11.80 -6.09 8.27
C HIS A 745 -12.73 -5.84 9.47
N ASP A 746 -12.84 -4.60 9.89
CA ASP A 746 -13.72 -4.21 11.01
C ASP A 746 -15.14 -3.82 10.60
N ILE A 747 -15.41 -3.63 9.31
CA ILE A 747 -16.71 -3.18 8.80
C ILE A 747 -17.82 -4.15 9.19
N GLY A 748 -17.62 -5.44 8.99
CA GLY A 748 -18.58 -6.48 9.39
C GLY A 748 -18.81 -6.52 10.90
N LYS A 749 -17.74 -6.41 11.67
CA LYS A 749 -17.77 -6.35 13.14
C LYS A 749 -18.54 -5.12 13.63
N ASN A 750 -18.24 -3.94 13.07
CA ASN A 750 -18.89 -2.69 13.47
C ASN A 750 -20.38 -2.68 13.09
N LEU A 751 -20.78 -3.31 11.98
CA LEU A 751 -22.17 -3.49 11.60
C LEU A 751 -22.91 -4.41 12.59
N VAL A 752 -22.29 -5.52 13.00
CA VAL A 752 -22.84 -6.44 14.00
C VAL A 752 -22.96 -5.76 15.35
N ASP A 753 -21.95 -4.98 15.75
CA ASP A 753 -21.97 -4.17 16.98
C ASP A 753 -23.17 -3.21 16.99
N ILE A 754 -23.34 -2.43 15.93
CA ILE A 754 -24.47 -1.49 15.78
C ILE A 754 -25.81 -2.23 15.87
N ILE A 755 -25.97 -3.35 15.16
CA ILE A 755 -27.23 -4.11 15.15
C ILE A 755 -27.53 -4.66 16.54
N LEU A 756 -26.58 -5.27 17.21
CA LEU A 756 -26.79 -5.91 18.51
C LEU A 756 -26.97 -4.89 19.63
N SER A 757 -26.17 -3.83 19.67
CA SER A 757 -26.35 -2.73 20.62
C SER A 757 -27.72 -2.09 20.50
N ASN A 758 -28.22 -1.92 19.27
CA ASN A 758 -29.55 -1.38 19.00
C ASN A 758 -30.69 -2.35 19.34
N ASN A 759 -30.40 -3.64 19.47
CA ASN A 759 -31.34 -4.65 19.92
C ASN A 759 -31.26 -4.93 21.44
N GLY A 760 -30.64 -4.05 22.19
CA GLY A 760 -30.63 -4.11 23.67
C GLY A 760 -29.60 -5.09 24.24
N PHE A 761 -28.58 -5.52 23.47
CA PHE A 761 -27.44 -6.25 23.98
C PHE A 761 -26.36 -5.27 24.47
N ASP A 762 -25.69 -5.64 25.55
CA ASP A 762 -24.51 -4.93 26.04
C ASP A 762 -23.28 -5.41 25.25
N VAL A 763 -22.94 -4.71 24.20
CA VAL A 763 -21.83 -5.11 23.30
C VAL A 763 -20.52 -4.51 23.78
N ILE A 764 -19.59 -5.38 24.12
CA ILE A 764 -18.20 -5.02 24.47
C ILE A 764 -17.35 -5.21 23.22
N ASN A 765 -17.08 -4.09 22.53
CA ASN A 765 -16.26 -4.08 21.32
C ASN A 765 -14.77 -3.95 21.69
N LEU A 766 -13.99 -5.01 21.49
CA LEU A 766 -12.56 -5.05 21.78
C LEU A 766 -11.68 -4.46 20.66
N GLY A 767 -12.30 -3.98 19.57
CA GLY A 767 -11.57 -3.37 18.47
C GLY A 767 -10.87 -4.40 17.57
N ILE A 768 -9.82 -3.92 16.92
CA ILE A 768 -8.91 -4.71 16.08
C ILE A 768 -7.61 -4.82 16.88
N LYS A 769 -7.28 -5.98 17.40
CA LYS A 769 -5.96 -6.23 18.01
C LYS A 769 -5.60 -7.72 17.95
#